data_55ad5703c8f94de18b1bc2244e52a71b
#
_entry.id   55ad5703c8f94de18b1bc2244e52a71b
#
_cell.length_a   1.000
_cell.length_b   1.000
_cell.length_c   1.000
_cell.angle_alpha   90.00
_cell.angle_beta   90.00
_cell.angle_gamma   90.00
#
_symmetry.space_group_name_H-M   'P 1'
#
loop_
_entity.id
_entity.type
_entity.pdbx_description
1 polymer ?
#
loop_
_entity_poly.entity_id
_entity_poly.type
_entity_poly.pdbx_seq_one_letter_code
_entity_poly.pdbx_strand_id
1 'polypeptide(L)'
;MRNRIEISSIIRKRTLGLTLVLGAASLAFAQQKVNVSGIIVDKQNNAVPYASVSFSNKADKLFSDATLTDEKGAYQLALAPGNYDITIEAIDFKKGTLNRQIAAAGSLGSFSVEPENSITNTKTSDIQGVVITAQAVKAYRVEIDKKVYDPSLDIVAKGGNLQDVLANVPSVDVDTDGTVSMRGNSNVRFLINGKPSSMLGIDDGANALQSIPADQIERIEVITNPSSKYEASGTAGILNIILKKSKKVGFNGSVEGTLGYLPTSRLNTNLSWRKGAWTYYVNGGGGYSRNKSTNNSEFNSFLNPETLNDGFSLKSVQTGINKGENKNYNVTTGFLVDLTDKSTLNASVMFRNFNNESTGETNYFDNIIIKNRLDPAYPNVAYTLEDQYTNRLNVGTSRNNSFQADLGFDQKIGDKGQLITLATSYQKNKSDGNSVTTENGFDNEKDVPTTLLNNILTQSDNTTFLAKADYELPIGESSKLEAGARFDSNKNDYDYYVDESENNGPVAILPDFTSDTSYNESILAGYVQFKSKINNFGYQLGLRAENTDINVNFKKLNDVAKIDVDKNYLKFFPSVFLSYDLDKNNQLLLNYSRRINRPRSFFLIPFMSYNNNRNLFNGNPNLDPTYENSFELGYNLSKSKVTFNPTLYFKKSEDEVNFYQYSGVNNDGNTVIYTMPVNAGTEAQYGLDVNATYDPFKWWKIMGSADLFGYKNEGSYNLFPDDPTKEIDFSGDGFSTRFRLTNTFKPTKTTSFQIQGFYRGAQNTVQQKREPMYAVNLGASQTIWKGSGTISFNIQDIFNTRARENFQTTATYSQYSYMQWQPRQFSISLSYRFKQGDKIDQPKRRKDINSNAAGDEDQGPM
;
A
#
# COMPACT_ATOMS: atom_id res chain seq x y z
N MET A 1 -32.19 -11.10 -35.68
CA MET A 1 -32.83 -11.65 -34.45
C MET A 1 -32.79 -13.18 -34.39
N ARG A 2 -31.64 -13.84 -34.60
CA ARG A 2 -31.56 -15.32 -34.59
C ARG A 2 -30.25 -15.92 -34.03
N ASN A 3 -29.38 -15.14 -33.37
CA ASN A 3 -28.12 -15.65 -32.82
C ASN A 3 -27.90 -15.40 -31.30
N ARG A 4 -28.99 -15.32 -30.51
CA ARG A 4 -28.90 -15.08 -29.04
C ARG A 4 -29.31 -16.26 -28.16
N ILE A 5 -29.60 -17.44 -28.70
CA ILE A 5 -30.16 -18.56 -27.92
C ILE A 5 -29.19 -19.71 -27.68
N GLU A 6 -28.07 -19.84 -28.43
CA GLU A 6 -27.15 -20.99 -28.26
C GLU A 6 -26.05 -20.83 -27.20
N ILE A 7 -25.73 -19.59 -26.78
CA ILE A 7 -24.64 -19.37 -25.79
C ILE A 7 -25.13 -19.68 -24.34
N SER A 8 -26.43 -19.55 -24.06
CA SER A 8 -26.94 -19.80 -22.70
C SER A 8 -26.98 -21.26 -22.28
N SER A 9 -27.05 -22.20 -23.26
CA SER A 9 -27.13 -23.63 -22.98
C SER A 9 -25.79 -24.30 -22.70
N ILE A 10 -24.71 -23.74 -23.20
CA ILE A 10 -23.33 -24.25 -23.00
C ILE A 10 -22.79 -23.84 -21.63
N ILE A 11 -23.14 -22.65 -21.15
CA ILE A 11 -22.72 -22.16 -19.82
C ILE A 11 -23.42 -22.92 -18.69
N ARG A 12 -24.73 -23.27 -18.86
CA ARG A 12 -25.46 -24.07 -17.85
C ARG A 12 -24.97 -25.52 -17.72
N LYS A 13 -24.45 -26.12 -18.77
CA LYS A 13 -23.94 -27.51 -18.70
C LYS A 13 -22.52 -27.59 -18.11
N ARG A 14 -21.71 -26.54 -18.21
CA ARG A 14 -20.36 -26.52 -17.61
C ARG A 14 -20.38 -26.13 -16.12
N THR A 15 -21.32 -25.32 -15.66
CA THR A 15 -21.47 -24.98 -14.23
C THR A 15 -22.04 -26.16 -13.44
N LEU A 16 -22.92 -26.99 -14.02
CA LEU A 16 -23.43 -28.20 -13.34
C LEU A 16 -22.33 -29.29 -13.19
N GLY A 17 -21.40 -29.37 -14.12
CA GLY A 17 -20.26 -30.30 -14.04
C GLY A 17 -19.24 -29.93 -12.96
N LEU A 18 -19.00 -28.65 -12.74
CA LEU A 18 -18.04 -28.17 -11.74
C LEU A 18 -18.60 -28.29 -10.30
N THR A 19 -19.91 -28.13 -10.10
CA THR A 19 -20.56 -28.35 -8.80
C THR A 19 -20.67 -29.82 -8.42
N LEU A 20 -20.78 -30.75 -9.39
CA LEU A 20 -20.80 -32.18 -9.13
C LEU A 20 -19.42 -32.74 -8.80
N VAL A 21 -18.33 -32.20 -9.37
CA VAL A 21 -16.95 -32.60 -9.05
C VAL A 21 -16.50 -32.09 -7.68
N LEU A 22 -16.93 -30.88 -7.26
CA LEU A 22 -16.69 -30.36 -5.91
C LEU A 22 -17.54 -31.06 -4.83
N GLY A 23 -18.73 -31.58 -5.18
CA GLY A 23 -19.58 -32.36 -4.28
C GLY A 23 -19.12 -33.81 -4.08
N ALA A 24 -18.48 -34.43 -5.07
CA ALA A 24 -17.97 -35.80 -4.98
C ALA A 24 -16.63 -35.91 -4.21
N ALA A 25 -15.85 -34.81 -4.14
CA ALA A 25 -14.59 -34.81 -3.36
C ALA A 25 -14.82 -34.68 -1.85
N SER A 26 -16.01 -34.34 -1.39
CA SER A 26 -16.34 -34.20 0.05
C SER A 26 -16.87 -35.47 0.71
N LEU A 27 -17.08 -36.56 -0.02
CA LEU A 27 -17.64 -37.82 0.51
C LEU A 27 -16.62 -38.94 0.76
N ALA A 28 -15.32 -38.73 0.52
CA ALA A 28 -14.34 -39.78 0.50
C ALA A 28 -13.54 -40.04 1.80
N PHE A 29 -13.70 -39.26 2.89
CA PHE A 29 -12.86 -39.40 4.09
C PHE A 29 -13.62 -39.25 5.42
N ALA A 30 -14.73 -39.96 5.58
CA ALA A 30 -15.27 -40.21 6.91
C ALA A 30 -14.75 -41.56 7.42
N GLN A 31 -13.50 -41.64 7.91
CA GLN A 31 -13.14 -42.76 8.76
C GLN A 31 -13.93 -42.66 10.07
N GLN A 32 -14.73 -43.68 10.34
CA GLN A 32 -15.56 -43.76 11.54
C GLN A 32 -14.67 -43.79 12.78
N LYS A 33 -14.65 -42.72 13.57
CA LYS A 33 -13.92 -42.64 14.83
C LYS A 33 -14.62 -43.48 15.88
N VAL A 34 -13.86 -44.16 16.73
CA VAL A 34 -14.34 -44.96 17.86
C VAL A 34 -14.02 -44.26 19.17
N ASN A 35 -14.95 -44.25 20.11
CA ASN A 35 -14.75 -43.64 21.42
C ASN A 35 -13.97 -44.56 22.35
N VAL A 36 -12.84 -44.09 22.86
CA VAL A 36 -12.04 -44.78 23.87
C VAL A 36 -12.03 -44.01 25.16
N SER A 37 -11.96 -44.70 26.30
CA SER A 37 -11.87 -44.14 27.63
C SER A 37 -10.85 -44.88 28.48
N GLY A 38 -10.41 -44.30 29.60
CA GLY A 38 -9.50 -44.92 30.55
C GLY A 38 -9.35 -44.07 31.81
N ILE A 39 -8.59 -44.56 32.76
CA ILE A 39 -8.31 -43.88 34.05
C ILE A 39 -6.82 -43.85 34.26
N ILE A 40 -6.26 -42.73 34.70
CA ILE A 40 -4.86 -42.57 35.10
C ILE A 40 -4.81 -42.55 36.63
N VAL A 41 -4.00 -43.45 37.18
CA VAL A 41 -3.84 -43.61 38.66
C VAL A 41 -2.33 -43.53 39.01
N ASP A 42 -2.02 -43.29 40.28
CA ASP A 42 -0.68 -43.48 40.83
C ASP A 42 -0.40 -44.93 41.28
N LYS A 43 0.76 -45.22 41.83
CA LYS A 43 1.12 -46.54 42.34
C LYS A 43 0.27 -46.96 43.54
N GLN A 44 -0.37 -46.06 44.24
CA GLN A 44 -1.27 -46.27 45.35
C GLN A 44 -2.74 -46.40 44.92
N ASN A 45 -3.00 -46.38 43.61
CA ASN A 45 -4.34 -46.41 42.99
C ASN A 45 -5.20 -45.17 43.24
N ASN A 46 -4.57 -44.04 43.59
CA ASN A 46 -5.27 -42.75 43.63
C ASN A 46 -5.38 -42.16 42.24
N ALA A 47 -6.48 -41.45 41.96
CA ALA A 47 -6.70 -40.78 40.69
C ALA A 47 -5.68 -39.69 40.46
N VAL A 48 -5.15 -39.60 39.22
CA VAL A 48 -4.27 -38.51 38.80
C VAL A 48 -5.08 -37.52 37.92
N PRO A 49 -5.54 -36.41 38.51
CA PRO A 49 -6.36 -35.43 37.78
C PRO A 49 -5.49 -34.56 36.84
N TYR A 50 -6.09 -34.09 35.77
CA TYR A 50 -5.49 -33.17 34.79
C TYR A 50 -4.21 -33.68 34.12
N ALA A 51 -4.00 -35.02 34.09
CA ALA A 51 -2.92 -35.62 33.33
C ALA A 51 -3.20 -35.51 31.81
N SER A 52 -2.20 -35.11 31.07
CA SER A 52 -2.26 -35.11 29.59
C SER A 52 -2.07 -36.51 29.07
N VAL A 53 -3.02 -37.00 28.27
CA VAL A 53 -2.99 -38.30 27.59
C VAL A 53 -2.98 -38.09 26.11
N SER A 54 -1.83 -38.27 25.51
CA SER A 54 -1.59 -38.04 24.06
C SER A 54 -1.53 -39.36 23.32
N PHE A 55 -2.27 -39.45 22.20
CA PHE A 55 -2.33 -40.63 21.33
C PHE A 55 -1.66 -40.29 20.00
N SER A 56 -0.54 -40.94 19.69
CA SER A 56 0.18 -40.74 18.41
C SER A 56 0.02 -42.00 17.57
N ASN A 57 -0.64 -41.88 16.40
CA ASN A 57 -0.85 -43.00 15.50
C ASN A 57 0.48 -43.37 14.81
N LYS A 58 0.86 -44.67 14.80
CA LYS A 58 2.12 -45.15 14.23
C LYS A 58 2.14 -45.14 12.70
N ALA A 59 1.00 -45.39 12.08
CA ALA A 59 0.90 -45.45 10.64
C ALA A 59 0.76 -44.06 10.00
N ASP A 60 0.04 -43.14 10.67
CA ASP A 60 -0.17 -41.78 10.18
C ASP A 60 -0.28 -40.81 11.36
N LYS A 61 0.73 -39.98 11.55
CA LYS A 61 0.79 -38.96 12.62
C LYS A 61 -0.32 -37.92 12.53
N LEU A 62 -1.02 -37.80 11.40
CA LEU A 62 -2.18 -36.94 11.22
C LEU A 62 -3.41 -37.38 12.04
N PHE A 63 -3.47 -38.63 12.48
CA PHE A 63 -4.51 -39.16 13.37
C PHE A 63 -4.08 -39.17 14.83
N SER A 64 -3.14 -38.30 15.22
CA SER A 64 -2.78 -38.08 16.62
C SER A 64 -3.78 -37.12 17.29
N ASP A 65 -4.11 -37.41 18.55
CA ASP A 65 -5.03 -36.59 19.33
C ASP A 65 -4.65 -36.66 20.82
N ALA A 66 -5.14 -35.72 21.65
CA ALA A 66 -4.83 -35.67 23.07
C ALA A 66 -6.02 -35.19 23.88
N THR A 67 -6.08 -35.64 25.16
CA THR A 67 -7.09 -35.22 26.10
C THR A 67 -6.48 -35.05 27.50
N LEU A 68 -7.23 -34.42 28.43
CA LEU A 68 -6.87 -34.32 29.83
C LEU A 68 -7.78 -35.25 30.66
N THR A 69 -7.23 -35.81 31.75
CA THR A 69 -8.05 -36.50 32.74
C THR A 69 -8.87 -35.49 33.55
N ASP A 70 -10.08 -35.92 33.96
CA ASP A 70 -10.93 -35.16 34.88
C ASP A 70 -10.43 -35.28 36.34
N GLU A 71 -11.19 -34.71 37.29
CA GLU A 71 -10.88 -34.77 38.73
C GLU A 71 -10.80 -36.19 39.30
N LYS A 72 -11.37 -37.20 38.61
CA LYS A 72 -11.34 -38.60 38.96
C LYS A 72 -10.29 -39.42 38.20
N GLY A 73 -9.41 -38.72 37.47
CA GLY A 73 -8.40 -39.35 36.65
C GLY A 73 -8.93 -39.99 35.36
N ALA A 74 -10.20 -39.83 35.02
CA ALA A 74 -10.81 -40.45 33.85
C ALA A 74 -10.66 -39.56 32.61
N TYR A 75 -10.48 -40.20 31.44
CA TYR A 75 -10.46 -39.53 30.13
C TYR A 75 -11.34 -40.25 29.13
N GLN A 76 -11.78 -39.48 28.12
CA GLN A 76 -12.51 -40.00 26.97
C GLN A 76 -12.09 -39.25 25.71
N LEU A 77 -11.91 -40.00 24.60
CA LEU A 77 -11.46 -39.41 23.33
C LEU A 77 -11.99 -40.25 22.14
N ALA A 78 -12.28 -39.60 21.00
CA ALA A 78 -12.71 -40.26 19.77
C ALA A 78 -11.54 -40.36 18.79
N LEU A 79 -11.07 -41.60 18.50
CA LEU A 79 -9.90 -41.89 17.66
C LEU A 79 -10.26 -42.74 16.43
N ALA A 80 -9.51 -42.62 15.35
CA ALA A 80 -9.60 -43.56 14.25
C ALA A 80 -9.01 -44.94 14.67
N PRO A 81 -9.54 -46.09 14.17
CA PRO A 81 -8.90 -47.37 14.42
C PRO A 81 -7.43 -47.39 13.95
N GLY A 82 -6.54 -47.93 14.77
CA GLY A 82 -5.09 -47.92 14.47
C GLY A 82 -4.21 -48.36 15.65
N ASN A 83 -2.90 -48.39 15.45
CA ASN A 83 -1.91 -48.61 16.49
C ASN A 83 -1.39 -47.27 17.02
N TYR A 84 -1.47 -47.05 18.32
CA TYR A 84 -1.13 -45.79 18.96
C TYR A 84 -0.01 -45.96 19.98
N ASP A 85 0.95 -45.05 19.96
CA ASP A 85 1.81 -44.74 21.10
C ASP A 85 1.09 -43.74 22.00
N ILE A 86 0.78 -44.15 23.23
CA ILE A 86 0.08 -43.33 24.20
C ILE A 86 1.12 -42.77 25.18
N THR A 87 1.17 -41.48 25.31
CA THR A 87 2.05 -40.74 26.22
C THR A 87 1.22 -40.09 27.31
N ILE A 88 1.58 -40.34 28.58
CA ILE A 88 0.93 -39.77 29.76
C ILE A 88 1.91 -38.85 30.48
N GLU A 89 1.53 -37.59 30.66
CA GLU A 89 2.32 -36.57 31.34
C GLU A 89 1.46 -35.90 32.44
N ALA A 90 1.95 -35.88 33.66
CA ALA A 90 1.29 -35.19 34.77
C ALA A 90 2.33 -34.49 35.65
N ILE A 91 1.94 -33.39 36.30
CA ILE A 91 2.82 -32.65 37.24
C ILE A 91 3.19 -33.56 38.38
N ASP A 92 4.45 -33.61 38.76
CA ASP A 92 5.04 -34.43 39.83
C ASP A 92 5.08 -35.93 39.56
N PHE A 93 4.84 -36.37 38.29
CA PHE A 93 4.93 -37.74 37.85
C PHE A 93 5.90 -37.95 36.69
N LYS A 94 6.58 -39.10 36.65
CA LYS A 94 7.41 -39.49 35.52
C LYS A 94 6.54 -39.71 34.29
N LYS A 95 7.04 -39.29 33.14
CA LYS A 95 6.42 -39.54 31.87
C LYS A 95 6.19 -41.03 31.59
N GLY A 96 4.92 -41.42 31.44
CA GLY A 96 4.51 -42.78 31.09
C GLY A 96 4.34 -42.90 29.56
N THR A 97 4.81 -44.01 29.00
CA THR A 97 4.57 -44.35 27.59
C THR A 97 4.12 -45.80 27.44
N LEU A 98 3.13 -46.05 26.60
CA LEU A 98 2.62 -47.35 26.28
C LEU A 98 2.10 -47.45 24.88
N ASN A 99 1.99 -48.67 24.34
CA ASN A 99 1.49 -48.93 23.00
C ASN A 99 0.16 -49.68 23.06
N ARG A 100 -0.84 -49.30 22.28
CA ARG A 100 -2.12 -49.97 22.16
C ARG A 100 -2.66 -49.96 20.74
N GLN A 101 -3.24 -51.08 20.35
CA GLN A 101 -4.07 -51.18 19.16
C GLN A 101 -5.51 -50.84 19.52
N ILE A 102 -6.09 -49.87 18.82
CA ILE A 102 -7.46 -49.42 18.95
C ILE A 102 -8.23 -49.91 17.73
N ALA A 103 -9.12 -50.89 17.90
CA ALA A 103 -9.91 -51.45 16.81
C ALA A 103 -11.42 -51.09 16.93
N ALA A 104 -11.94 -50.87 18.14
CA ALA A 104 -13.34 -50.60 18.43
C ALA A 104 -13.48 -49.67 19.63
N ALA A 105 -14.67 -49.11 19.82
CA ALA A 105 -14.99 -48.33 21.02
C ALA A 105 -14.89 -49.18 22.28
N GLY A 106 -14.33 -48.62 23.37
CA GLY A 106 -14.20 -49.32 24.64
C GLY A 106 -13.26 -48.67 25.63
N SER A 107 -13.20 -49.25 26.82
CA SER A 107 -12.26 -48.82 27.86
C SER A 107 -10.87 -49.41 27.63
N LEU A 108 -9.82 -48.58 27.71
CA LEU A 108 -8.42 -48.99 27.63
C LEU A 108 -7.87 -49.44 29.03
N GLY A 109 -8.71 -49.36 30.07
CA GLY A 109 -8.34 -49.75 31.44
C GLY A 109 -7.71 -48.62 32.23
N SER A 110 -7.09 -48.96 33.36
CA SER A 110 -6.34 -48.02 34.18
C SER A 110 -4.85 -48.10 33.87
N PHE A 111 -4.18 -46.93 33.84
CA PHE A 111 -2.75 -46.81 33.64
C PHE A 111 -2.13 -46.15 34.89
N SER A 112 -1.10 -46.78 35.46
CA SER A 112 -0.39 -46.28 36.64
C SER A 112 0.84 -45.51 36.23
N VAL A 113 0.99 -44.27 36.76
CA VAL A 113 2.19 -43.40 36.63
C VAL A 113 2.99 -43.41 37.93
N GLU A 114 4.31 -43.24 37.81
CA GLU A 114 5.21 -43.21 38.97
C GLU A 114 5.42 -41.75 39.40
N PRO A 115 5.34 -41.44 40.73
CA PRO A 115 5.77 -40.16 41.23
C PRO A 115 7.24 -39.89 40.88
N GLU A 116 7.57 -38.67 40.53
CA GLU A 116 8.96 -38.25 40.33
C GLU A 116 9.59 -37.99 41.72
N ASN A 117 10.36 -38.93 42.22
CA ASN A 117 11.06 -38.77 43.49
C ASN A 117 12.08 -37.62 43.41
N SER A 118 11.73 -36.45 43.82
CA SER A 118 12.67 -35.38 44.09
C SER A 118 13.36 -35.58 45.45
N ILE A 119 14.50 -36.29 45.47
CA ILE A 119 15.47 -36.19 46.57
C ILE A 119 16.71 -35.53 45.99
N THR A 120 16.89 -34.25 46.29
CA THR A 120 18.12 -33.69 46.85
C THR A 120 18.03 -32.16 46.92
N ASN A 121 18.39 -31.67 48.09
CA ASN A 121 18.73 -30.29 48.48
C ASN A 121 19.25 -29.44 47.33
N THR A 122 18.45 -28.52 46.87
CA THR A 122 18.90 -27.30 46.25
C THR A 122 18.03 -26.15 46.76
N LYS A 123 18.68 -25.11 47.22
CA LYS A 123 18.11 -23.89 47.79
C LYS A 123 16.81 -23.49 47.06
N THR A 124 15.76 -23.33 47.82
CA THR A 124 14.55 -22.60 47.42
C THR A 124 14.94 -21.19 46.98
N SER A 125 15.26 -21.04 45.72
CA SER A 125 15.05 -19.75 45.08
C SER A 125 13.57 -19.67 44.82
N ASP A 126 12.90 -18.70 45.40
CA ASP A 126 11.54 -18.31 45.03
C ASP A 126 11.47 -18.17 43.52
N ILE A 127 10.93 -19.17 42.86
CA ILE A 127 10.43 -19.05 41.50
C ILE A 127 9.17 -18.23 41.65
N GLN A 128 9.34 -16.90 41.67
CA GLN A 128 8.23 -16.02 41.33
C GLN A 128 7.67 -16.57 40.01
N GLY A 129 6.43 -17.08 40.10
CA GLY A 129 5.72 -17.54 38.93
C GLY A 129 5.87 -16.46 37.84
N VAL A 130 6.56 -16.79 36.78
CA VAL A 130 6.61 -15.93 35.59
C VAL A 130 5.17 -15.92 35.09
N VAL A 131 4.42 -14.94 35.55
CA VAL A 131 3.18 -14.55 34.91
C VAL A 131 3.63 -14.10 33.53
N ILE A 132 3.52 -14.97 32.55
CA ILE A 132 3.65 -14.61 31.12
C ILE A 132 2.45 -13.73 30.85
N THR A 133 2.55 -12.47 31.20
CA THR A 133 1.68 -11.44 30.64
C THR A 133 2.05 -11.39 29.16
N ALA A 134 1.19 -11.94 28.33
CA ALA A 134 1.24 -11.69 26.89
C ALA A 134 1.40 -10.19 26.71
N GLN A 135 2.54 -9.75 26.18
CA GLN A 135 2.74 -8.34 25.88
C GLN A 135 1.66 -7.98 24.89
N ALA A 136 0.87 -6.95 25.21
CA ALA A 136 -0.15 -6.46 24.29
C ALA A 136 0.52 -6.16 22.95
N VAL A 137 0.00 -6.74 21.86
CA VAL A 137 0.46 -6.47 20.51
C VAL A 137 0.41 -4.96 20.30
N LYS A 138 1.57 -4.34 20.03
CA LYS A 138 1.64 -2.90 19.79
C LYS A 138 1.23 -2.63 18.35
N ALA A 139 0.27 -1.71 18.15
CA ALA A 139 -0.14 -1.28 16.80
C ALA A 139 1.01 -0.64 16.02
N TYR A 140 2.02 -0.15 16.70
CA TYR A 140 3.21 0.47 16.13
C TYR A 140 4.45 0.03 16.92
N ARG A 141 5.49 -0.40 16.17
CA ARG A 141 6.80 -0.75 16.73
C ARG A 141 7.92 -0.25 15.81
N VAL A 142 9.09 -0.02 16.36
CA VAL A 142 10.27 0.43 15.63
C VAL A 142 11.34 -0.66 15.66
N GLU A 143 11.85 -0.99 14.49
CA GLU A 143 13.02 -1.85 14.25
C GLU A 143 14.19 -0.97 13.77
N ILE A 144 15.40 -1.50 13.65
CA ILE A 144 16.59 -0.68 13.32
C ILE A 144 16.48 0.01 11.95
N ASP A 145 15.84 -0.64 11.01
CA ASP A 145 15.73 -0.21 9.61
C ASP A 145 14.30 0.10 9.18
N LYS A 146 13.31 -0.09 10.04
CA LYS A 146 11.89 0.11 9.68
C LYS A 146 10.99 0.35 10.89
N LYS A 147 9.86 0.97 10.62
CA LYS A 147 8.73 1.12 11.54
C LYS A 147 7.61 0.17 11.08
N VAL A 148 6.97 -0.52 11.98
CA VAL A 148 5.93 -1.51 11.65
C VAL A 148 4.60 -1.10 12.25
N TYR A 149 3.58 -1.04 11.40
CA TYR A 149 2.21 -0.70 11.78
C TYR A 149 1.28 -1.88 11.52
N ASP A 150 0.46 -2.23 12.53
CA ASP A 150 -0.54 -3.30 12.46
C ASP A 150 -1.94 -2.70 12.34
N PRO A 151 -2.58 -2.74 11.14
CA PRO A 151 -3.89 -2.16 10.92
C PRO A 151 -5.03 -2.97 11.58
N SER A 152 -4.78 -4.19 12.05
CA SER A 152 -5.82 -4.99 12.70
C SER A 152 -6.31 -4.37 14.01
N LEU A 153 -5.50 -3.49 14.59
CA LEU A 153 -5.80 -2.75 15.83
C LEU A 153 -6.41 -1.37 15.56
N ASP A 154 -6.51 -0.97 14.30
CA ASP A 154 -7.11 0.30 13.88
C ASP A 154 -8.58 0.11 13.50
N ILE A 155 -9.47 0.75 14.25
CA ILE A 155 -10.91 0.62 14.04
C ILE A 155 -11.37 1.51 12.89
N VAL A 156 -10.75 2.68 12.73
CA VAL A 156 -11.14 3.66 11.68
C VAL A 156 -10.88 3.12 10.28
N ALA A 157 -9.84 2.29 10.11
CA ALA A 157 -9.53 1.67 8.82
C ALA A 157 -10.35 0.41 8.50
N LYS A 158 -11.11 -0.13 9.47
CA LYS A 158 -11.90 -1.36 9.25
C LYS A 158 -13.00 -1.15 8.20
N GLY A 159 -13.10 -2.10 7.27
CA GLY A 159 -14.04 -2.04 6.14
C GLY A 159 -13.62 -1.09 5.03
N GLY A 160 -12.47 -0.42 5.17
CA GLY A 160 -11.84 0.43 4.17
C GLY A 160 -10.91 -0.35 3.23
N ASN A 161 -10.02 0.39 2.59
CA ASN A 161 -9.00 -0.11 1.66
C ASN A 161 -7.58 0.29 2.15
N LEU A 162 -6.55 -0.06 1.39
CA LEU A 162 -5.17 0.28 1.72
C LEU A 162 -4.94 1.78 1.87
N GLN A 163 -5.59 2.62 1.06
CA GLN A 163 -5.50 4.08 1.18
C GLN A 163 -6.01 4.56 2.55
N ASP A 164 -7.14 4.03 3.01
CA ASP A 164 -7.70 4.34 4.33
C ASP A 164 -6.76 3.88 5.46
N VAL A 165 -6.10 2.73 5.28
CA VAL A 165 -5.09 2.25 6.23
C VAL A 165 -3.87 3.16 6.23
N LEU A 166 -3.33 3.52 5.07
CA LEU A 166 -2.14 4.37 4.94
C LEU A 166 -2.37 5.76 5.54
N ALA A 167 -3.59 6.30 5.41
CA ALA A 167 -3.96 7.55 6.08
C ALA A 167 -3.84 7.48 7.61
N ASN A 168 -3.74 6.29 8.20
CA ASN A 168 -3.61 6.08 9.63
C ASN A 168 -2.19 5.67 10.07
N VAL A 169 -1.28 5.42 9.11
CA VAL A 169 0.09 5.01 9.39
C VAL A 169 0.92 6.20 9.86
N PRO A 170 1.64 6.12 10.99
CA PRO A 170 2.55 7.17 11.44
C PRO A 170 3.65 7.46 10.40
N SER A 171 4.03 8.73 10.24
CA SER A 171 5.01 9.23 9.26
C SER A 171 4.58 9.10 7.79
N VAL A 172 3.34 8.69 7.53
CA VAL A 172 2.74 8.62 6.19
C VAL A 172 1.60 9.63 6.10
N ASP A 173 1.51 10.34 5.00
CA ASP A 173 0.42 11.27 4.69
C ASP A 173 -0.26 10.87 3.39
N VAL A 174 -1.59 11.01 3.35
CA VAL A 174 -2.40 10.71 2.16
C VAL A 174 -3.18 11.97 1.82
N ASP A 175 -2.86 12.54 0.68
CA ASP A 175 -3.50 13.79 0.21
C ASP A 175 -4.94 13.54 -0.27
N THR A 176 -5.64 14.60 -0.60
CA THR A 176 -7.04 14.58 -1.06
C THR A 176 -7.22 13.89 -2.41
N ASP A 177 -6.19 13.89 -3.26
CA ASP A 177 -6.15 13.18 -4.54
C ASP A 177 -5.73 11.71 -4.42
N GLY A 178 -5.42 11.24 -3.20
CA GLY A 178 -4.93 9.89 -2.93
C GLY A 178 -3.42 9.73 -3.04
N THR A 179 -2.69 10.80 -3.33
CA THR A 179 -1.22 10.78 -3.34
C THR A 179 -0.69 10.49 -1.94
N VAL A 180 0.17 9.49 -1.84
CA VAL A 180 0.83 9.11 -0.58
C VAL A 180 2.20 9.77 -0.52
N SER A 181 2.50 10.39 0.60
CA SER A 181 3.79 10.99 0.87
C SER A 181 4.36 10.58 2.23
N MET A 182 5.66 10.63 2.37
CA MET A 182 6.36 10.47 3.64
C MET A 182 7.26 11.69 3.86
N ARG A 183 7.12 12.34 5.02
CA ARG A 183 7.88 13.56 5.34
C ARG A 183 7.80 14.63 4.23
N GLY A 184 6.63 14.76 3.58
CA GLY A 184 6.39 15.74 2.51
C GLY A 184 6.80 15.32 1.11
N ASN A 185 7.58 14.29 0.95
CA ASN A 185 8.01 13.78 -0.34
C ASN A 185 7.04 12.68 -0.82
N SER A 186 6.49 12.81 -2.02
CA SER A 186 5.55 11.85 -2.61
C SER A 186 6.22 10.71 -3.39
N ASN A 187 7.55 10.74 -3.55
CA ASN A 187 8.26 9.66 -4.22
C ASN A 187 8.44 8.44 -3.30
N VAL A 188 7.33 7.84 -2.95
CA VAL A 188 7.24 6.64 -2.11
C VAL A 188 7.24 5.40 -2.98
N ARG A 189 8.11 4.44 -2.67
CA ARG A 189 8.11 3.14 -3.33
C ARG A 189 7.21 2.15 -2.59
N PHE A 190 6.29 1.52 -3.31
CA PHE A 190 5.39 0.52 -2.76
C PHE A 190 5.87 -0.89 -3.06
N LEU A 191 5.85 -1.74 -2.03
CA LEU A 191 6.11 -3.18 -2.17
C LEU A 191 4.92 -3.97 -1.62
N ILE A 192 4.61 -5.11 -2.23
CA ILE A 192 3.71 -6.11 -1.68
C ILE A 192 4.53 -7.36 -1.33
N ASN A 193 4.53 -7.75 -0.06
CA ASN A 193 5.33 -8.87 0.45
C ASN A 193 6.82 -8.77 0.06
N GLY A 194 7.39 -7.55 0.08
CA GLY A 194 8.78 -7.30 -0.26
C GLY A 194 9.10 -7.27 -1.76
N LYS A 195 8.10 -7.29 -2.64
CA LYS A 195 8.27 -7.24 -4.10
C LYS A 195 7.60 -5.99 -4.65
N PRO A 196 8.18 -5.30 -5.64
CA PRO A 196 7.48 -4.25 -6.37
C PRO A 196 6.20 -4.80 -6.98
N SER A 197 5.17 -3.99 -7.02
CA SER A 197 3.91 -4.38 -7.62
C SER A 197 3.48 -3.35 -8.66
N SER A 198 3.27 -3.77 -9.90
CA SER A 198 2.70 -2.92 -10.95
C SER A 198 1.26 -2.51 -10.63
N MET A 199 0.61 -3.24 -9.72
CA MET A 199 -0.71 -2.83 -9.19
C MET A 199 -0.67 -1.51 -8.42
N LEU A 200 0.47 -1.20 -7.79
CA LEU A 200 0.73 0.03 -7.07
C LEU A 200 1.68 0.92 -7.90
N GLY A 201 1.61 0.76 -9.23
CA GLY A 201 2.52 1.32 -10.21
C GLY A 201 2.74 2.81 -10.07
N ILE A 202 3.84 3.26 -10.65
CA ILE A 202 4.33 4.64 -10.58
C ILE A 202 3.30 5.62 -11.18
N ASP A 203 2.48 5.16 -12.13
CA ASP A 203 1.60 6.01 -12.93
C ASP A 203 0.11 5.97 -12.49
N ASP A 204 -0.34 4.91 -11.76
CA ASP A 204 -1.77 4.71 -11.39
C ASP A 204 -2.04 4.77 -9.85
N GLY A 205 -1.19 5.41 -9.08
CA GLY A 205 -1.05 5.28 -7.63
C GLY A 205 -2.34 5.31 -6.80
N ALA A 206 -3.22 6.29 -6.99
CA ALA A 206 -4.40 6.48 -6.13
C ALA A 206 -5.47 5.39 -6.31
N ASN A 207 -5.77 4.99 -7.55
CA ASN A 207 -6.79 3.98 -7.84
C ASN A 207 -6.35 2.57 -7.42
N ALA A 208 -5.06 2.28 -7.51
CA ALA A 208 -4.49 1.01 -7.12
C ALA A 208 -4.57 0.77 -5.60
N LEU A 209 -4.33 1.79 -4.78
CA LEU A 209 -4.42 1.71 -3.32
C LEU A 209 -5.84 1.41 -2.85
N GLN A 210 -6.85 1.93 -3.53
CA GLN A 210 -8.26 1.69 -3.21
C GLN A 210 -8.71 0.25 -3.43
N SER A 211 -7.97 -0.52 -4.19
CA SER A 211 -8.35 -1.88 -4.58
C SER A 211 -7.90 -2.97 -3.62
N ILE A 212 -7.00 -2.69 -2.68
CA ILE A 212 -6.54 -3.65 -1.67
C ILE A 212 -7.38 -3.44 -0.40
N PRO A 213 -8.23 -4.40 -0.01
CA PRO A 213 -9.02 -4.30 1.20
C PRO A 213 -8.16 -4.27 2.47
N ALA A 214 -8.53 -3.42 3.43
CA ALA A 214 -7.82 -3.26 4.70
C ALA A 214 -7.69 -4.57 5.51
N ASP A 215 -8.69 -5.44 5.44
CA ASP A 215 -8.73 -6.72 6.13
C ASP A 215 -7.74 -7.76 5.58
N GLN A 216 -7.25 -7.59 4.35
CA GLN A 216 -6.22 -8.44 3.75
C GLN A 216 -4.79 -8.07 4.21
N ILE A 217 -4.62 -6.94 4.88
CA ILE A 217 -3.30 -6.45 5.31
C ILE A 217 -2.96 -7.04 6.68
N GLU A 218 -1.79 -7.66 6.79
CA GLU A 218 -1.23 -8.13 8.07
C GLU A 218 -0.53 -6.98 8.80
N ARG A 219 0.37 -6.28 8.08
CA ARG A 219 1.11 -5.13 8.60
C ARG A 219 1.64 -4.26 7.47
N ILE A 220 1.97 -3.02 7.79
CA ILE A 220 2.68 -2.11 6.90
C ILE A 220 4.03 -1.80 7.52
N GLU A 221 5.09 -2.00 6.74
CA GLU A 221 6.45 -1.66 7.11
C GLU A 221 6.82 -0.32 6.46
N VAL A 222 7.09 0.68 7.28
CA VAL A 222 7.49 2.03 6.87
C VAL A 222 9.01 2.12 6.99
N ILE A 223 9.68 2.22 5.86
CA ILE A 223 11.15 2.24 5.77
C ILE A 223 11.56 3.60 5.24
N THR A 224 11.79 4.55 6.15
CA THR A 224 12.10 5.94 5.79
C THR A 224 13.51 6.11 5.22
N ASN A 225 14.42 5.23 5.61
CA ASN A 225 15.80 5.22 5.13
C ASN A 225 16.19 3.78 4.78
N PRO A 226 15.89 3.29 3.54
CA PRO A 226 16.13 1.90 3.18
C PRO A 226 17.60 1.53 3.04
N SER A 227 17.95 0.31 3.46
CA SER A 227 19.30 -0.25 3.32
C SER A 227 19.59 -0.72 1.88
N SER A 228 20.86 -1.05 1.58
CA SER A 228 21.31 -1.52 0.25
C SER A 228 20.61 -2.79 -0.26
N LYS A 229 19.99 -3.56 0.61
CA LYS A 229 19.16 -4.74 0.25
C LYS A 229 17.94 -4.37 -0.58
N TYR A 230 17.41 -3.16 -0.38
CA TYR A 230 16.27 -2.64 -1.13
C TYR A 230 16.72 -1.93 -2.41
N GLU A 231 15.82 -1.77 -3.36
CA GLU A 231 16.07 -0.97 -4.56
C GLU A 231 16.42 0.49 -4.19
N ALA A 232 17.24 1.14 -5.01
CA ALA A 232 17.66 2.52 -4.75
C ALA A 232 16.55 3.54 -5.01
N SER A 233 15.48 3.18 -5.72
CA SER A 233 14.31 4.03 -6.02
C SER A 233 13.48 4.34 -4.77
N GLY A 234 12.78 5.49 -4.78
CA GLY A 234 11.91 5.96 -3.70
C GLY A 234 12.65 6.79 -2.67
N THR A 235 12.89 8.06 -3.00
CA THR A 235 13.60 9.02 -2.13
C THR A 235 12.82 9.36 -0.86
N ALA A 236 11.48 9.30 -0.90
CA ALA A 236 10.65 9.41 0.31
C ALA A 236 10.82 8.21 1.25
N GLY A 237 11.18 7.04 0.72
CA GLY A 237 11.29 5.76 1.42
C GLY A 237 10.42 4.67 0.78
N ILE A 238 10.26 3.57 1.51
CA ILE A 238 9.52 2.38 1.06
C ILE A 238 8.35 2.09 1.99
N LEU A 239 7.19 1.81 1.43
CA LEU A 239 6.03 1.24 2.11
C LEU A 239 5.86 -0.22 1.66
N ASN A 240 6.19 -1.16 2.54
CA ASN A 240 6.05 -2.58 2.25
C ASN A 240 4.77 -3.12 2.90
N ILE A 241 3.80 -3.47 2.07
CA ILE A 241 2.50 -4.00 2.48
C ILE A 241 2.61 -5.52 2.59
N ILE A 242 2.51 -6.04 3.81
CA ILE A 242 2.52 -7.47 4.06
C ILE A 242 1.08 -7.98 4.13
N LEU A 243 0.73 -8.85 3.22
CA LEU A 243 -0.59 -9.46 3.18
C LEU A 243 -0.66 -10.70 4.08
N LYS A 244 -1.83 -10.93 4.68
CA LYS A 244 -2.07 -12.04 5.59
C LYS A 244 -1.85 -13.40 4.93
N LYS A 245 -1.04 -14.25 5.58
CA LYS A 245 -0.82 -15.65 5.24
C LYS A 245 -1.03 -16.48 6.50
N SER A 246 -2.08 -17.28 6.55
CA SER A 246 -2.31 -18.14 7.72
C SER A 246 -1.39 -19.37 7.67
N LYS A 247 -0.72 -19.66 8.79
CA LYS A 247 0.09 -20.87 8.99
C LYS A 247 -0.54 -21.84 9.97
N LYS A 248 -1.82 -21.68 10.30
CA LYS A 248 -2.55 -22.56 11.23
C LYS A 248 -2.92 -23.87 10.54
N VAL A 249 -2.80 -24.98 11.25
CA VAL A 249 -3.23 -26.30 10.77
C VAL A 249 -4.74 -26.32 10.60
N GLY A 250 -5.25 -27.05 9.61
CA GLY A 250 -6.67 -27.16 9.30
C GLY A 250 -7.17 -26.01 8.45
N PHE A 251 -8.48 -25.83 8.43
CA PHE A 251 -9.16 -24.80 7.66
C PHE A 251 -9.41 -23.57 8.53
N ASN A 252 -8.97 -22.40 8.05
CA ASN A 252 -9.12 -21.13 8.74
C ASN A 252 -9.56 -20.06 7.75
N GLY A 253 -10.33 -19.09 8.21
CA GLY A 253 -10.71 -18.01 7.33
C GLY A 253 -11.52 -16.92 7.98
N SER A 254 -11.81 -15.89 7.18
CA SER A 254 -12.72 -14.79 7.54
C SER A 254 -13.51 -14.33 6.32
N VAL A 255 -14.71 -13.87 6.59
CA VAL A 255 -15.57 -13.17 5.61
C VAL A 255 -15.97 -11.85 6.24
N GLU A 256 -15.86 -10.77 5.50
CA GLU A 256 -16.25 -9.42 5.93
C GLU A 256 -17.13 -8.75 4.87
N GLY A 257 -18.30 -8.30 5.30
CA GLY A 257 -19.20 -7.47 4.52
C GLY A 257 -19.20 -6.04 5.03
N THR A 258 -19.16 -5.05 4.13
CA THR A 258 -19.20 -3.62 4.46
C THR A 258 -20.26 -2.91 3.64
N LEU A 259 -21.05 -2.07 4.28
CA LEU A 259 -22.00 -1.16 3.67
C LEU A 259 -21.69 0.27 4.12
N GLY A 260 -21.84 1.25 3.24
CA GLY A 260 -21.52 2.64 3.54
C GLY A 260 -22.33 3.68 2.77
N TYR A 261 -22.20 4.90 3.22
CA TYR A 261 -22.63 6.14 2.58
C TYR A 261 -21.37 7.01 2.29
N LEU A 262 -21.11 7.53 1.13
CA LEU A 262 -21.80 7.35 -0.16
C LEU A 262 -21.97 5.87 -0.47
N PRO A 263 -22.96 5.45 -1.37
CA PRO A 263 -23.24 4.03 -1.55
C PRO A 263 -21.97 3.23 -1.75
N THR A 264 -21.66 2.39 -0.77
CA THR A 264 -20.51 1.49 -0.79
C THR A 264 -20.98 0.13 -0.34
N SER A 265 -20.67 -0.91 -1.10
CA SER A 265 -20.88 -2.31 -0.70
C SER A 265 -19.64 -3.11 -1.05
N ARG A 266 -19.09 -3.87 -0.09
CA ARG A 266 -17.89 -4.70 -0.28
C ARG A 266 -18.07 -6.05 0.40
N LEU A 267 -17.53 -7.09 -0.21
CA LEU A 267 -17.41 -8.42 0.37
C LEU A 267 -15.97 -8.89 0.20
N ASN A 268 -15.34 -9.27 1.30
CA ASN A 268 -13.97 -9.76 1.34
C ASN A 268 -13.92 -11.13 2.01
N THR A 269 -13.03 -12.00 1.52
CA THR A 269 -12.87 -13.36 2.02
C THR A 269 -11.39 -13.72 2.06
N ASN A 270 -10.95 -14.28 3.19
CA ASN A 270 -9.62 -14.83 3.36
C ASN A 270 -9.77 -16.28 3.82
N LEU A 271 -9.25 -17.23 3.04
CA LEU A 271 -9.32 -18.66 3.32
C LEU A 271 -7.92 -19.25 3.30
N SER A 272 -7.63 -20.13 4.23
CA SER A 272 -6.40 -20.91 4.20
C SER A 272 -6.64 -22.32 4.72
N TRP A 273 -5.97 -23.28 4.12
CA TRP A 273 -6.00 -24.68 4.50
C TRP A 273 -4.58 -25.23 4.55
N ARG A 274 -4.17 -25.70 5.72
CA ARG A 274 -2.88 -26.35 5.93
C ARG A 274 -3.06 -27.84 6.28
N LYS A 275 -2.42 -28.70 5.48
CA LYS A 275 -2.34 -30.14 5.70
C LYS A 275 -0.90 -30.60 5.47
N GLY A 276 -0.26 -31.09 6.54
CA GLY A 276 1.16 -31.49 6.47
C GLY A 276 2.06 -30.34 6.04
N ALA A 277 2.90 -30.58 5.05
CA ALA A 277 3.83 -29.61 4.49
C ALA A 277 3.17 -28.52 3.63
N TRP A 278 1.92 -28.72 3.20
CA TRP A 278 1.23 -27.84 2.27
C TRP A 278 0.33 -26.86 2.97
N THR A 279 0.42 -25.60 2.57
CA THR A 279 -0.54 -24.53 2.91
C THR A 279 -1.09 -23.95 1.62
N TYR A 280 -2.40 -24.04 1.43
CA TYR A 280 -3.12 -23.38 0.35
C TYR A 280 -3.85 -22.18 0.90
N TYR A 281 -3.93 -21.10 0.11
CA TYR A 281 -4.71 -19.94 0.48
C TYR A 281 -5.44 -19.34 -0.72
N VAL A 282 -6.59 -18.73 -0.43
CA VAL A 282 -7.38 -17.95 -1.37
C VAL A 282 -7.81 -16.69 -0.63
N ASN A 283 -7.42 -15.55 -1.16
CA ASN A 283 -7.90 -14.24 -0.72
C ASN A 283 -8.67 -13.64 -1.88
N GLY A 284 -9.86 -13.16 -1.63
CA GLY A 284 -10.68 -12.59 -2.68
C GLY A 284 -11.63 -11.56 -2.13
N GLY A 285 -12.02 -10.64 -2.97
CA GLY A 285 -13.01 -9.64 -2.61
C GLY A 285 -13.48 -8.88 -3.82
N GLY A 286 -14.56 -8.15 -3.62
CA GLY A 286 -15.09 -7.26 -4.61
C GLY A 286 -16.02 -6.25 -3.99
N GLY A 287 -16.26 -5.16 -4.71
CA GLY A 287 -17.09 -4.11 -4.21
C GLY A 287 -17.55 -3.14 -5.28
N TYR A 288 -18.55 -2.40 -4.86
CA TYR A 288 -19.10 -1.25 -5.55
C TYR A 288 -18.98 -0.04 -4.63
N SER A 289 -18.56 1.09 -5.18
CA SER A 289 -18.57 2.36 -4.44
C SER A 289 -18.84 3.53 -5.36
N ARG A 290 -19.57 4.52 -4.83
CA ARG A 290 -19.70 5.85 -5.43
C ARG A 290 -18.80 6.83 -4.72
N ASN A 291 -18.25 7.76 -5.47
CA ASN A 291 -17.56 8.93 -4.93
C ASN A 291 -18.18 10.21 -5.50
N LYS A 292 -17.93 11.30 -4.82
CA LYS A 292 -18.29 12.64 -5.26
C LYS A 292 -17.18 13.58 -4.85
N SER A 293 -16.66 14.35 -5.79
CA SER A 293 -15.71 15.43 -5.51
C SER A 293 -16.23 16.76 -6.01
N THR A 294 -15.80 17.82 -5.34
CA THR A 294 -16.10 19.21 -5.73
C THR A 294 -14.79 19.92 -5.94
N ASN A 295 -14.66 20.62 -7.05
CA ASN A 295 -13.51 21.45 -7.39
C ASN A 295 -13.96 22.84 -7.83
N ASN A 296 -13.36 23.86 -7.27
CA ASN A 296 -13.58 25.25 -7.64
C ASN A 296 -12.22 25.89 -7.89
N SER A 297 -12.13 26.77 -8.87
CA SER A 297 -10.91 27.49 -9.16
C SER A 297 -11.23 28.90 -9.68
N GLU A 298 -10.38 29.83 -9.33
CA GLU A 298 -10.40 31.19 -9.86
C GLU A 298 -9.02 31.49 -10.43
N PHE A 299 -8.96 31.86 -11.70
CA PHE A 299 -7.75 32.24 -12.42
C PHE A 299 -7.84 33.71 -12.81
N ASN A 300 -6.75 34.47 -12.63
CA ASN A 300 -6.62 35.85 -13.05
C ASN A 300 -5.29 36.04 -13.79
N SER A 301 -5.33 36.47 -15.04
CA SER A 301 -4.16 36.80 -15.84
C SER A 301 -3.65 38.20 -15.49
N PHE A 302 -2.32 38.37 -15.44
CA PHE A 302 -1.64 39.64 -15.25
C PHE A 302 -1.08 40.18 -16.57
N LEU A 303 -1.31 39.47 -17.70
CA LEU A 303 -0.84 39.90 -19.00
C LEU A 303 -1.56 41.17 -19.49
N ASN A 304 -0.86 41.99 -20.27
CA ASN A 304 -1.47 43.21 -20.83
C ASN A 304 -2.51 42.85 -21.91
N PRO A 305 -3.79 43.22 -21.74
CA PRO A 305 -4.85 42.89 -22.68
C PRO A 305 -4.60 43.41 -24.09
N GLU A 306 -3.93 44.60 -24.24
CA GLU A 306 -3.68 45.24 -25.53
C GLU A 306 -2.78 44.40 -26.46
N THR A 307 -1.91 43.58 -25.86
CA THR A 307 -0.94 42.74 -26.60
C THR A 307 -1.42 41.32 -26.84
N LEU A 308 -2.55 40.92 -26.22
CA LEU A 308 -3.05 39.55 -26.34
C LEU A 308 -3.95 39.35 -27.57
N ASN A 309 -4.11 38.11 -28.02
CA ASN A 309 -5.00 37.77 -29.14
C ASN A 309 -6.47 37.75 -28.65
N ASP A 310 -7.42 37.74 -29.60
CA ASP A 310 -8.83 37.49 -29.32
C ASP A 310 -9.03 36.14 -28.60
N GLY A 311 -10.03 36.07 -27.75
CA GLY A 311 -10.37 34.86 -27.01
C GLY A 311 -9.50 34.57 -25.78
N PHE A 312 -8.53 35.45 -25.46
CA PHE A 312 -7.72 35.28 -24.25
C PHE A 312 -8.53 35.55 -22.98
N SER A 313 -8.58 34.58 -22.07
CA SER A 313 -9.28 34.74 -20.79
C SER A 313 -8.44 35.47 -19.77
N LEU A 314 -8.86 36.69 -19.39
CA LEU A 314 -8.19 37.44 -18.32
C LEU A 314 -8.62 36.98 -16.92
N LYS A 315 -9.88 36.60 -16.78
CA LYS A 315 -10.41 36.02 -15.55
C LYS A 315 -11.26 34.80 -15.88
N SER A 316 -11.08 33.70 -15.14
CA SER A 316 -11.89 32.49 -15.26
C SER A 316 -12.28 32.00 -13.88
N VAL A 317 -13.58 31.85 -13.63
CA VAL A 317 -14.11 31.20 -12.45
C VAL A 317 -14.69 29.86 -12.85
N GLN A 318 -14.24 28.79 -12.22
CA GLN A 318 -14.63 27.43 -12.52
C GLN A 318 -15.28 26.78 -11.31
N THR A 319 -16.43 26.15 -11.50
CA THR A 319 -17.10 25.35 -10.48
C THR A 319 -17.39 23.96 -11.03
N GLY A 320 -16.89 22.94 -10.37
CA GLY A 320 -16.96 21.57 -10.86
C GLY A 320 -17.46 20.57 -9.82
N ILE A 321 -18.22 19.59 -10.29
CA ILE A 321 -18.66 18.42 -9.53
C ILE A 321 -18.33 17.16 -10.35
N ASN A 322 -17.55 16.26 -9.76
CA ASN A 322 -17.29 14.96 -10.35
C ASN A 322 -17.96 13.87 -9.51
N LYS A 323 -18.62 12.95 -10.19
CA LYS A 323 -19.24 11.74 -9.63
C LYS A 323 -18.60 10.52 -10.27
N GLY A 324 -18.21 9.54 -9.47
CA GLY A 324 -17.63 8.30 -9.97
C GLY A 324 -18.30 7.07 -9.39
N GLU A 325 -18.38 6.02 -10.20
CA GLU A 325 -18.82 4.69 -9.80
C GLU A 325 -17.67 3.71 -10.03
N ASN A 326 -17.24 3.05 -8.97
CA ASN A 326 -16.17 2.07 -9.00
C ASN A 326 -16.71 0.67 -8.77
N LYS A 327 -16.34 -0.26 -9.62
CA LYS A 327 -16.59 -1.70 -9.49
C LYS A 327 -15.24 -2.41 -9.52
N ASN A 328 -14.92 -3.16 -8.48
CA ASN A 328 -13.66 -3.87 -8.42
C ASN A 328 -13.84 -5.30 -7.89
N TYR A 329 -12.99 -6.19 -8.36
CA TYR A 329 -12.81 -7.51 -7.78
C TYR A 329 -11.37 -7.96 -7.91
N ASN A 330 -10.91 -8.69 -6.91
CA ASN A 330 -9.60 -9.30 -6.88
C ASN A 330 -9.67 -10.73 -6.37
N VAL A 331 -8.79 -11.58 -6.85
CA VAL A 331 -8.58 -12.93 -6.35
C VAL A 331 -7.09 -13.22 -6.37
N THR A 332 -6.57 -13.61 -5.22
CA THR A 332 -5.22 -14.13 -5.07
C THR A 332 -5.29 -15.55 -4.56
N THR A 333 -4.68 -16.48 -5.25
CA THR A 333 -4.57 -17.87 -4.79
C THR A 333 -3.12 -18.32 -4.87
N GLY A 334 -2.74 -19.21 -3.98
CA GLY A 334 -1.39 -19.71 -3.95
C GLY A 334 -1.20 -20.83 -2.96
N PHE A 335 0.03 -21.34 -2.96
CA PHE A 335 0.46 -22.34 -1.99
C PHE A 335 1.84 -22.00 -1.45
N LEU A 336 2.11 -22.57 -0.28
CA LEU A 336 3.42 -22.68 0.33
C LEU A 336 3.60 -24.14 0.69
N VAL A 337 4.74 -24.71 0.31
CA VAL A 337 5.09 -26.09 0.62
C VAL A 337 6.47 -26.16 1.25
N ASP A 338 6.54 -26.78 2.42
CA ASP A 338 7.80 -27.11 3.07
C ASP A 338 8.31 -28.41 2.42
N LEU A 339 9.20 -28.30 1.40
CA LEU A 339 9.75 -29.45 0.67
C LEU A 339 10.60 -30.31 1.58
N THR A 340 11.34 -29.68 2.48
CA THR A 340 12.11 -30.26 3.57
C THR A 340 12.04 -29.32 4.79
N ASP A 341 12.61 -29.72 5.92
CA ASP A 341 12.76 -28.85 7.11
C ASP A 341 13.62 -27.60 6.82
N LYS A 342 14.35 -27.60 5.70
CA LYS A 342 15.28 -26.52 5.30
C LYS A 342 14.88 -25.82 4.00
N SER A 343 13.89 -26.32 3.27
CA SER A 343 13.50 -25.79 1.95
C SER A 343 12.02 -25.48 1.90
N THR A 344 11.66 -24.27 1.48
CA THR A 344 10.28 -23.83 1.30
C THR A 344 10.09 -23.28 -0.10
N LEU A 345 9.09 -23.76 -0.82
CA LEU A 345 8.64 -23.23 -2.10
C LEU A 345 7.31 -22.52 -1.90
N ASN A 346 7.15 -21.35 -2.48
CA ASN A 346 5.88 -20.64 -2.53
C ASN A 346 5.57 -20.21 -3.97
N ALA A 347 4.30 -20.32 -4.36
CA ALA A 347 3.82 -19.79 -5.62
C ALA A 347 2.45 -19.14 -5.41
N SER A 348 2.18 -18.08 -6.13
CA SER A 348 0.88 -17.41 -6.11
C SER A 348 0.55 -16.80 -7.47
N VAL A 349 -0.74 -16.74 -7.75
CA VAL A 349 -1.29 -15.97 -8.85
C VAL A 349 -2.34 -15.02 -8.32
N MET A 350 -2.37 -13.82 -8.88
CA MET A 350 -3.33 -12.79 -8.55
C MET A 350 -3.96 -12.27 -9.82
N PHE A 351 -5.26 -12.11 -9.78
CA PHE A 351 -6.03 -11.42 -10.80
C PHE A 351 -6.83 -10.31 -10.16
N ARG A 352 -6.88 -9.15 -10.81
CA ARG A 352 -7.65 -7.99 -10.40
C ARG A 352 -8.30 -7.36 -11.61
N ASN A 353 -9.55 -6.92 -11.42
CA ASN A 353 -10.23 -6.03 -12.35
C ASN A 353 -10.73 -4.80 -11.58
N PHE A 354 -10.57 -3.64 -12.19
CA PHE A 354 -11.10 -2.37 -11.69
C PHE A 354 -11.75 -1.64 -12.85
N ASN A 355 -13.01 -1.28 -12.67
CA ASN A 355 -13.78 -0.48 -13.63
C ASN A 355 -14.23 0.79 -12.92
N ASN A 356 -14.01 1.91 -13.56
CA ASN A 356 -14.48 3.22 -13.13
C ASN A 356 -15.36 3.83 -14.24
N GLU A 357 -16.51 4.35 -13.85
CA GLU A 357 -17.37 5.20 -14.68
C GLU A 357 -17.44 6.55 -13.98
N SER A 358 -17.16 7.63 -14.69
CA SER A 358 -17.13 8.98 -14.12
C SER A 358 -17.95 9.96 -14.94
N THR A 359 -18.57 10.92 -14.25
CA THR A 359 -19.25 12.07 -14.86
C THR A 359 -18.79 13.31 -14.13
N GLY A 360 -18.14 14.20 -14.86
CA GLY A 360 -17.69 15.51 -14.39
C GLY A 360 -18.45 16.61 -15.09
N GLU A 361 -19.03 17.53 -14.34
CA GLU A 361 -19.66 18.73 -14.85
C GLU A 361 -18.90 19.94 -14.31
N THR A 362 -18.45 20.81 -15.20
CA THR A 362 -17.70 22.03 -14.86
C THR A 362 -18.29 23.20 -15.59
N ASN A 363 -18.62 24.23 -14.85
CA ASN A 363 -19.08 25.51 -15.39
C ASN A 363 -17.93 26.51 -15.33
N TYR A 364 -17.69 27.18 -16.43
CA TYR A 364 -16.71 28.24 -16.60
C TYR A 364 -17.43 29.57 -16.80
N PHE A 365 -16.97 30.57 -16.07
CA PHE A 365 -17.35 31.97 -16.22
C PHE A 365 -16.09 32.73 -16.54
N ASP A 366 -15.90 33.03 -17.83
CA ASP A 366 -14.70 33.62 -18.36
C ASP A 366 -14.97 35.07 -18.75
N ASN A 367 -14.04 35.97 -18.37
CA ASN A 367 -13.97 37.34 -18.91
C ASN A 367 -12.88 37.35 -19.97
N ILE A 368 -13.26 37.37 -21.24
CA ILE A 368 -12.39 37.19 -22.39
C ILE A 368 -12.16 38.52 -23.13
N ILE A 369 -11.02 38.59 -23.81
CA ILE A 369 -10.68 39.68 -24.69
C ILE A 369 -11.32 39.46 -26.04
N ILE A 370 -12.02 40.47 -26.54
CA ILE A 370 -12.43 40.57 -27.92
C ILE A 370 -11.81 41.86 -28.51
N LYS A 371 -11.01 41.69 -29.57
CA LYS A 371 -10.41 42.85 -30.27
C LYS A 371 -11.41 43.46 -31.23
N ASN A 372 -11.75 44.69 -31.00
CA ASN A 372 -12.62 45.50 -31.89
C ASN A 372 -11.90 45.84 -33.19
N ARG A 373 -12.05 44.96 -34.20
CA ARG A 373 -11.44 45.18 -35.51
C ARG A 373 -12.08 46.32 -36.30
N LEU A 374 -13.31 46.74 -36.00
CA LEU A 374 -14.08 47.62 -36.90
C LEU A 374 -15.20 48.43 -36.16
N ASP A 375 -15.11 48.84 -34.93
CA ASP A 375 -16.10 49.74 -34.40
C ASP A 375 -15.72 51.21 -34.67
N PRO A 376 -16.37 51.88 -35.64
CA PRO A 376 -16.12 53.29 -35.95
C PRO A 376 -16.48 54.24 -34.82
N ALA A 377 -17.31 53.80 -33.85
CA ALA A 377 -17.75 54.61 -32.71
C ALA A 377 -16.67 54.71 -31.60
N TYR A 378 -15.72 53.75 -31.54
CA TYR A 378 -14.65 53.71 -30.52
C TYR A 378 -13.27 53.40 -31.15
N PRO A 379 -12.77 54.29 -32.04
CA PRO A 379 -11.55 54.07 -32.81
C PRO A 379 -10.27 53.92 -31.97
N ASN A 380 -10.32 54.22 -30.67
CA ASN A 380 -9.19 54.16 -29.74
C ASN A 380 -9.27 52.96 -28.75
N VAL A 381 -10.30 52.10 -28.85
CA VAL A 381 -10.42 50.94 -27.98
C VAL A 381 -9.84 49.74 -28.74
N ALA A 382 -8.68 49.27 -28.35
CA ALA A 382 -7.98 48.17 -28.96
C ALA A 382 -8.67 46.82 -28.69
N TYR A 383 -9.49 46.73 -27.64
CA TYR A 383 -10.20 45.51 -27.24
C TYR A 383 -11.43 45.85 -26.35
N THR A 384 -12.38 44.89 -26.26
CA THR A 384 -13.43 44.83 -25.25
C THR A 384 -13.27 43.56 -24.42
N LEU A 385 -13.80 43.64 -23.18
CA LEU A 385 -13.90 42.45 -22.32
C LEU A 385 -15.36 42.00 -22.33
N GLU A 386 -15.55 40.71 -22.64
CA GLU A 386 -16.89 40.11 -22.61
C GLU A 386 -16.93 38.89 -21.68
N ASP A 387 -18.08 38.75 -21.03
CA ASP A 387 -18.34 37.60 -20.17
C ASP A 387 -18.82 36.41 -21.05
N GLN A 388 -18.15 35.30 -20.94
CA GLN A 388 -18.54 34.05 -21.60
C GLN A 388 -18.86 32.97 -20.57
N TYR A 389 -19.95 32.27 -20.79
CA TYR A 389 -20.34 31.11 -20.02
C TYR A 389 -20.12 29.86 -20.85
N THR A 390 -19.44 28.86 -20.26
CA THR A 390 -19.23 27.57 -20.87
C THR A 390 -19.56 26.48 -19.87
N ASN A 391 -20.40 25.51 -20.28
CA ASN A 391 -20.69 24.30 -19.54
C ASN A 391 -19.95 23.12 -20.19
N ARG A 392 -19.18 22.40 -19.39
CA ARG A 392 -18.41 21.25 -19.83
C ARG A 392 -18.88 20.00 -19.09
N LEU A 393 -19.33 19.01 -19.85
CA LEU A 393 -19.68 17.68 -19.37
C LEU A 393 -18.62 16.67 -19.86
N ASN A 394 -17.96 16.00 -18.91
CA ASN A 394 -17.03 14.90 -19.18
C ASN A 394 -17.64 13.58 -18.72
N VAL A 395 -17.74 12.61 -19.61
CA VAL A 395 -18.18 11.24 -19.30
C VAL A 395 -17.03 10.30 -19.60
N GLY A 396 -16.48 9.70 -18.56
CA GLY A 396 -15.31 8.83 -18.66
C GLY A 396 -15.60 7.39 -18.23
N THR A 397 -14.96 6.45 -18.90
CA THR A 397 -14.88 5.05 -18.48
C THR A 397 -13.44 4.60 -18.46
N SER A 398 -13.05 3.86 -17.43
CA SER A 398 -11.72 3.26 -17.34
C SER A 398 -11.83 1.82 -16.88
N ARG A 399 -11.12 0.93 -17.54
CA ARG A 399 -11.02 -0.49 -17.19
C ARG A 399 -9.56 -0.88 -17.04
N ASN A 400 -9.23 -1.45 -15.89
CA ASN A 400 -7.90 -1.93 -15.59
C ASN A 400 -7.96 -3.42 -15.22
N ASN A 401 -7.20 -4.25 -15.94
CA ASN A 401 -7.06 -5.68 -15.71
C ASN A 401 -5.61 -5.99 -15.38
N SER A 402 -5.36 -6.55 -14.20
CA SER A 402 -4.02 -6.89 -13.75
C SER A 402 -3.91 -8.39 -13.47
N PHE A 403 -2.84 -8.98 -13.94
CA PHE A 403 -2.42 -10.34 -13.64
C PHE A 403 -1.02 -10.32 -13.05
N GLN A 404 -0.78 -11.08 -11.99
CA GLN A 404 0.54 -11.26 -11.40
C GLN A 404 0.76 -12.73 -11.06
N ALA A 405 1.95 -13.25 -11.37
CA ALA A 405 2.40 -14.58 -10.97
C ALA A 405 3.73 -14.47 -10.23
N ASP A 406 3.80 -15.05 -9.04
CA ASP A 406 4.97 -15.02 -8.17
C ASP A 406 5.45 -16.44 -7.90
N LEU A 407 6.78 -16.61 -7.90
CA LEU A 407 7.46 -17.82 -7.44
C LEU A 407 8.57 -17.41 -6.46
N GLY A 408 8.68 -18.13 -5.35
CA GLY A 408 9.72 -17.90 -4.35
C GLY A 408 10.23 -19.23 -3.80
N PHE A 409 11.54 -19.30 -3.58
CA PHE A 409 12.20 -20.47 -3.02
C PHE A 409 13.18 -20.02 -1.93
N ASP A 410 13.05 -20.57 -0.73
CA ASP A 410 13.94 -20.36 0.39
C ASP A 410 14.66 -21.67 0.72
N GLN A 411 16.00 -21.64 0.80
CA GLN A 411 16.83 -22.77 1.16
C GLN A 411 17.77 -22.42 2.33
N LYS A 412 17.57 -23.05 3.47
CA LYS A 412 18.54 -23.01 4.59
C LYS A 412 19.67 -23.98 4.32
N ILE A 413 20.92 -23.51 4.47
CA ILE A 413 22.13 -24.32 4.24
C ILE A 413 22.77 -24.59 5.60
N GLY A 414 23.06 -25.87 5.86
CA GLY A 414 23.63 -26.29 7.13
C GLY A 414 22.73 -25.94 8.35
N ASP A 415 23.32 -25.86 9.54
CA ASP A 415 22.61 -25.59 10.78
C ASP A 415 22.98 -24.21 11.38
N LYS A 416 23.88 -23.48 10.72
CA LYS A 416 24.36 -22.15 11.17
C LYS A 416 23.48 -20.98 10.69
N GLY A 417 22.34 -21.27 10.04
CA GLY A 417 21.37 -20.25 9.63
C GLY A 417 21.70 -19.52 8.32
N GLN A 418 22.53 -20.11 7.47
CA GLN A 418 22.72 -19.62 6.09
C GLN A 418 21.41 -19.76 5.32
N LEU A 419 21.08 -18.79 4.47
CA LEU A 419 19.83 -18.75 3.71
C LEU A 419 20.09 -18.26 2.29
N ILE A 420 19.59 -19.01 1.31
CA ILE A 420 19.41 -18.55 -0.07
C ILE A 420 17.92 -18.29 -0.28
N THR A 421 17.59 -17.12 -0.81
CA THR A 421 16.24 -16.75 -1.24
C THR A 421 16.27 -16.43 -2.73
N LEU A 422 15.48 -17.16 -3.52
CA LEU A 422 15.24 -16.89 -4.93
C LEU A 422 13.80 -16.42 -5.09
N ALA A 423 13.59 -15.38 -5.88
CA ALA A 423 12.24 -14.92 -6.16
C ALA A 423 12.12 -14.39 -7.59
N THR A 424 11.00 -14.69 -8.22
CA THR A 424 10.63 -14.10 -9.50
C THR A 424 9.18 -13.66 -9.47
N SER A 425 8.87 -12.63 -10.24
CA SER A 425 7.52 -12.09 -10.41
C SER A 425 7.33 -11.69 -11.87
N TYR A 426 6.22 -12.11 -12.45
CA TYR A 426 5.75 -11.65 -13.75
C TYR A 426 4.42 -10.92 -13.54
N GLN A 427 4.28 -9.74 -14.13
CA GLN A 427 3.06 -8.95 -14.01
C GLN A 427 2.68 -8.42 -15.38
N LYS A 428 1.38 -8.45 -15.66
CA LYS A 428 0.79 -7.83 -16.84
C LYS A 428 -0.41 -7.00 -16.42
N ASN A 429 -0.41 -5.75 -16.85
CA ASN A 429 -1.49 -4.80 -16.57
C ASN A 429 -1.96 -4.20 -17.88
N LYS A 430 -3.26 -4.31 -18.17
CA LYS A 430 -3.89 -3.68 -19.32
C LYS A 430 -4.91 -2.66 -18.84
N SER A 431 -4.77 -1.42 -19.28
CA SER A 431 -5.68 -0.33 -18.98
C SER A 431 -6.27 0.24 -20.26
N ASP A 432 -7.58 0.30 -20.34
CA ASP A 432 -8.33 0.91 -21.44
C ASP A 432 -9.16 2.07 -20.84
N GLY A 433 -9.03 3.26 -21.40
CA GLY A 433 -9.78 4.45 -21.03
C GLY A 433 -10.51 5.06 -22.22
N ASN A 434 -11.71 5.56 -21.97
CA ASN A 434 -12.46 6.39 -22.91
C ASN A 434 -13.04 7.58 -22.13
N SER A 435 -12.84 8.78 -22.67
CA SER A 435 -13.38 10.03 -22.11
C SER A 435 -14.02 10.82 -23.24
N VAL A 436 -15.31 11.10 -23.09
CA VAL A 436 -16.06 11.95 -24.00
C VAL A 436 -16.37 13.26 -23.29
N THR A 437 -15.85 14.34 -23.82
CA THR A 437 -16.09 15.70 -23.30
C THR A 437 -17.00 16.45 -24.26
N THR A 438 -18.09 16.99 -23.73
CA THR A 438 -18.97 17.92 -24.45
C THR A 438 -18.85 19.28 -23.78
N GLU A 439 -18.44 20.27 -24.52
CA GLU A 439 -18.36 21.67 -24.10
C GLU A 439 -19.41 22.49 -24.85
N ASN A 440 -20.33 23.09 -24.09
CA ASN A 440 -21.37 23.95 -24.65
C ASN A 440 -21.07 25.39 -24.24
N GLY A 441 -20.94 26.24 -25.20
CA GLY A 441 -20.66 27.67 -25.07
C GLY A 441 -21.57 28.51 -25.92
N PHE A 442 -21.15 29.74 -26.15
CA PHE A 442 -21.85 30.68 -27.01
C PHE A 442 -20.83 31.54 -27.78
N ASP A 443 -20.98 31.60 -29.08
CA ASP A 443 -20.20 32.52 -29.92
C ASP A 443 -20.90 33.91 -29.92
N ASN A 444 -20.36 34.84 -29.21
CA ASN A 444 -20.94 36.17 -29.05
C ASN A 444 -20.88 36.96 -30.33
N GLU A 445 -19.88 36.72 -31.20
CA GLU A 445 -19.79 37.46 -32.49
C GLU A 445 -20.87 37.02 -33.47
N LYS A 446 -21.25 35.72 -33.49
CA LYS A 446 -22.25 35.21 -34.39
C LYS A 446 -23.64 35.10 -33.79
N ASP A 447 -23.76 35.36 -32.46
CA ASP A 447 -24.99 35.20 -31.68
C ASP A 447 -25.57 33.78 -31.78
N VAL A 448 -24.70 32.74 -31.71
CA VAL A 448 -25.09 31.32 -31.85
C VAL A 448 -24.48 30.46 -30.76
N PRO A 449 -25.20 29.43 -30.26
CA PRO A 449 -24.62 28.44 -29.39
C PRO A 449 -23.54 27.63 -30.08
N THR A 450 -22.49 27.28 -29.35
CA THR A 450 -21.40 26.42 -29.81
C THR A 450 -21.37 25.13 -29.03
N THR A 451 -20.99 24.04 -29.70
CA THR A 451 -20.76 22.75 -29.06
C THR A 451 -19.46 22.18 -29.56
N LEU A 452 -18.55 21.85 -28.64
CA LEU A 452 -17.32 21.15 -28.93
C LEU A 452 -17.37 19.76 -28.28
N LEU A 453 -17.18 18.73 -29.10
CA LEU A 453 -17.15 17.34 -28.67
C LEU A 453 -15.73 16.80 -28.87
N ASN A 454 -15.09 16.35 -27.79
CA ASN A 454 -13.81 15.66 -27.85
C ASN A 454 -13.97 14.21 -27.38
N ASN A 455 -13.37 13.28 -28.09
CA ASN A 455 -13.28 11.88 -27.71
C ASN A 455 -11.80 11.52 -27.52
N ILE A 456 -11.46 11.00 -26.33
CA ILE A 456 -10.11 10.64 -25.93
C ILE A 456 -10.09 9.15 -25.63
N LEU A 457 -9.33 8.39 -26.41
CA LEU A 457 -9.10 6.97 -26.20
C LEU A 457 -7.67 6.75 -25.71
N THR A 458 -7.52 6.02 -24.61
CA THR A 458 -6.23 5.65 -24.06
C THR A 458 -6.14 4.15 -23.90
N GLN A 459 -5.04 3.56 -24.34
CA GLN A 459 -4.73 2.17 -24.10
C GLN A 459 -3.32 2.06 -23.56
N SER A 460 -3.13 1.29 -22.50
CA SER A 460 -1.81 1.00 -21.92
C SER A 460 -1.68 -0.49 -21.67
N ASP A 461 -0.58 -1.08 -22.13
CA ASP A 461 -0.20 -2.48 -21.88
C ASP A 461 1.15 -2.49 -21.18
N ASN A 462 1.15 -2.70 -19.87
CA ASN A 462 2.36 -2.75 -19.05
C ASN A 462 2.73 -4.18 -18.71
N THR A 463 3.97 -4.56 -18.97
CA THR A 463 4.55 -5.86 -18.61
C THR A 463 5.79 -5.64 -17.76
N THR A 464 5.79 -6.22 -16.55
CA THR A 464 6.93 -6.15 -15.64
C THR A 464 7.43 -7.55 -15.31
N PHE A 465 8.74 -7.74 -15.36
CA PHE A 465 9.42 -8.95 -14.92
C PHE A 465 10.47 -8.60 -13.88
N LEU A 466 10.52 -9.39 -12.80
CA LEU A 466 11.51 -9.27 -11.73
C LEU A 466 12.10 -10.63 -11.45
N ALA A 467 13.42 -10.68 -11.31
CA ALA A 467 14.15 -11.82 -10.76
C ALA A 467 15.16 -11.34 -9.71
N LYS A 468 15.22 -12.00 -8.56
CA LYS A 468 16.20 -11.69 -7.52
C LYS A 468 16.74 -12.96 -6.84
N ALA A 469 18.00 -12.87 -6.40
CA ALA A 469 18.68 -13.88 -5.61
C ALA A 469 19.39 -13.19 -4.44
N ASP A 470 19.08 -13.61 -3.22
CA ASP A 470 19.68 -13.10 -1.99
C ASP A 470 20.37 -14.26 -1.26
N TYR A 471 21.56 -14.00 -0.73
CA TYR A 471 22.31 -14.90 0.13
C TYR A 471 22.61 -14.26 1.48
N GLU A 472 22.28 -14.95 2.55
CA GLU A 472 22.54 -14.52 3.93
C GLU A 472 23.51 -15.50 4.58
N LEU A 473 24.65 -14.99 5.06
CA LEU A 473 25.69 -15.72 5.76
C LEU A 473 25.86 -15.19 7.19
N PRO A 474 25.30 -15.87 8.19
CA PRO A 474 25.61 -15.58 9.58
C PRO A 474 27.07 -15.91 9.89
N ILE A 475 27.80 -15.00 10.52
CA ILE A 475 29.20 -15.12 10.92
C ILE A 475 29.26 -15.03 12.45
N GLY A 476 29.44 -16.16 13.14
CA GLY A 476 29.30 -16.24 14.59
C GLY A 476 27.88 -15.93 15.06
N GLU A 477 27.72 -15.35 16.25
CA GLU A 477 26.41 -15.05 16.86
C GLU A 477 25.92 -13.62 16.59
N SER A 478 26.85 -12.70 16.27
CA SER A 478 26.57 -11.25 16.24
C SER A 478 26.78 -10.61 14.88
N SER A 479 27.21 -11.35 13.87
CA SER A 479 27.52 -10.79 12.55
C SER A 479 26.79 -11.50 11.44
N LYS A 480 26.47 -10.80 10.36
CA LYS A 480 25.82 -11.33 9.17
C LYS A 480 26.33 -10.60 7.93
N LEU A 481 26.70 -11.37 6.91
CA LEU A 481 26.95 -10.87 5.56
C LEU A 481 25.73 -11.18 4.70
N GLU A 482 25.25 -10.20 3.94
CA GLU A 482 24.18 -10.35 2.96
C GLU A 482 24.69 -9.87 1.61
N ALA A 483 24.41 -10.62 0.55
CA ALA A 483 24.73 -10.24 -0.82
C ALA A 483 23.59 -10.68 -1.73
N GLY A 484 23.34 -9.95 -2.81
CA GLY A 484 22.31 -10.35 -3.75
C GLY A 484 22.43 -9.64 -5.08
N ALA A 485 21.70 -10.20 -6.03
CA ALA A 485 21.52 -9.66 -7.37
C ALA A 485 20.05 -9.55 -7.70
N ARG A 486 19.71 -8.56 -8.52
CA ARG A 486 18.34 -8.29 -8.94
C ARG A 486 18.33 -7.78 -10.38
N PHE A 487 17.36 -8.26 -11.14
CA PHE A 487 17.02 -7.79 -12.48
C PHE A 487 15.55 -7.40 -12.51
N ASP A 488 15.29 -6.19 -12.96
CA ASP A 488 13.95 -5.68 -13.23
C ASP A 488 13.84 -5.31 -14.71
N SER A 489 12.71 -5.61 -15.32
CA SER A 489 12.36 -5.17 -16.67
C SER A 489 10.93 -4.66 -16.64
N ASN A 490 10.71 -3.45 -17.15
CA ASN A 490 9.43 -2.81 -17.27
C ASN A 490 9.22 -2.35 -18.72
N LYS A 491 8.23 -2.93 -19.40
CA LYS A 491 7.81 -2.53 -20.73
C LYS A 491 6.42 -1.93 -20.64
N ASN A 492 6.23 -0.76 -21.24
CA ASN A 492 4.97 -0.07 -21.26
C ASN A 492 4.69 0.48 -22.67
N ASP A 493 3.63 -0.02 -23.28
CA ASP A 493 3.15 0.45 -24.59
C ASP A 493 1.90 1.31 -24.35
N TYR A 494 1.88 2.55 -24.88
CA TYR A 494 0.79 3.51 -24.76
C TYR A 494 0.28 3.90 -26.14
N ASP A 495 -1.04 3.76 -26.33
CA ASP A 495 -1.76 4.29 -27.47
C ASP A 495 -2.66 5.42 -26.98
N TYR A 496 -2.52 6.57 -27.55
CA TYR A 496 -3.28 7.77 -27.22
C TYR A 496 -3.90 8.34 -28.49
N TYR A 497 -5.23 8.49 -28.49
CA TYR A 497 -5.99 8.96 -29.65
C TYR A 497 -6.96 10.05 -29.20
N VAL A 498 -7.00 11.16 -29.95
CA VAL A 498 -7.92 12.28 -29.72
C VAL A 498 -8.58 12.68 -31.03
N ASP A 499 -9.88 12.79 -30.99
CA ASP A 499 -10.65 13.42 -32.06
C ASP A 499 -11.57 14.52 -31.54
N GLU A 500 -12.02 15.34 -32.45
CA GLU A 500 -12.85 16.51 -32.15
C GLU A 500 -13.94 16.72 -33.23
N SER A 501 -15.08 17.22 -32.79
CA SER A 501 -16.17 17.64 -33.66
C SER A 501 -16.77 18.94 -33.13
N GLU A 502 -16.82 19.95 -33.98
CA GLU A 502 -17.43 21.25 -33.65
C GLU A 502 -18.83 21.34 -34.22
N ASN A 503 -19.80 21.81 -33.42
CA ASN A 503 -21.18 22.09 -33.80
C ASN A 503 -21.86 20.94 -34.56
N ASN A 504 -21.61 19.69 -34.16
CA ASN A 504 -22.03 18.45 -34.81
C ASN A 504 -21.52 18.33 -36.28
N GLY A 505 -20.42 18.98 -36.59
CA GLY A 505 -19.72 18.86 -37.87
C GLY A 505 -18.98 17.55 -38.04
N PRO A 506 -18.14 17.42 -39.09
CA PRO A 506 -17.33 16.23 -39.28
C PRO A 506 -16.33 16.03 -38.13
N VAL A 507 -16.11 14.76 -37.74
CA VAL A 507 -15.09 14.39 -36.76
C VAL A 507 -13.71 14.56 -37.42
N ALA A 508 -12.82 15.29 -36.76
CA ALA A 508 -11.42 15.48 -37.13
C ALA A 508 -10.50 14.85 -36.07
N ILE A 509 -9.53 14.07 -36.52
CA ILE A 509 -8.48 13.56 -35.60
C ILE A 509 -7.53 14.74 -35.30
N LEU A 510 -7.13 14.86 -34.02
CA LEU A 510 -6.11 15.81 -33.57
C LEU A 510 -4.72 15.16 -33.63
N PRO A 511 -3.92 15.36 -34.67
CA PRO A 511 -2.68 14.61 -34.87
C PRO A 511 -1.62 14.92 -33.83
N ASP A 512 -1.58 16.15 -33.32
CA ASP A 512 -0.62 16.58 -32.28
C ASP A 512 -0.84 15.89 -30.94
N PHE A 513 -2.06 15.39 -30.73
CA PHE A 513 -2.46 14.67 -29.52
C PHE A 513 -2.64 13.17 -29.76
N THR A 514 -2.40 12.66 -30.97
CA THR A 514 -2.55 11.24 -31.29
C THR A 514 -1.17 10.60 -31.48
N SER A 515 -0.86 9.57 -30.69
CA SER A 515 0.49 8.99 -30.65
C SER A 515 0.53 7.55 -30.19
N ASP A 516 1.53 6.82 -30.67
CA ASP A 516 1.95 5.50 -30.19
C ASP A 516 3.30 5.65 -29.49
N THR A 517 3.44 5.03 -28.32
CA THR A 517 4.65 5.10 -27.52
C THR A 517 5.02 3.73 -26.95
N SER A 518 6.29 3.36 -27.03
CA SER A 518 6.85 2.22 -26.32
C SER A 518 7.97 2.69 -25.39
N TYR A 519 7.80 2.41 -24.11
CA TYR A 519 8.78 2.66 -23.05
C TYR A 519 9.33 1.33 -22.54
N ASN A 520 10.66 1.16 -22.58
CA ASN A 520 11.33 0.00 -22.03
C ASN A 520 12.37 0.45 -21.02
N GLU A 521 12.33 -0.07 -19.82
CA GLU A 521 13.32 0.14 -18.77
C GLU A 521 13.84 -1.20 -18.29
N SER A 522 15.16 -1.35 -18.17
CA SER A 522 15.77 -2.48 -17.49
C SER A 522 16.78 -2.02 -16.44
N ILE A 523 16.78 -2.68 -15.28
CA ILE A 523 17.68 -2.37 -14.17
C ILE A 523 18.36 -3.66 -13.74
N LEU A 524 19.68 -3.71 -13.88
CA LEU A 524 20.50 -4.76 -13.31
C LEU A 524 21.21 -4.23 -12.07
N ALA A 525 21.01 -4.90 -10.94
CA ALA A 525 21.54 -4.45 -9.67
C ALA A 525 22.25 -5.56 -8.90
N GLY A 526 23.32 -5.18 -8.17
CA GLY A 526 24.00 -6.04 -7.20
C GLY A 526 24.21 -5.29 -5.89
N TYR A 527 24.15 -5.99 -4.76
CA TYR A 527 24.46 -5.40 -3.47
C TYR A 527 25.23 -6.34 -2.57
N VAL A 528 25.99 -5.74 -1.66
CA VAL A 528 26.62 -6.39 -0.51
C VAL A 528 26.37 -5.55 0.75
N GLN A 529 26.07 -6.21 1.86
CA GLN A 529 25.79 -5.57 3.13
C GLN A 529 26.35 -6.42 4.27
N PHE A 530 27.07 -5.79 5.18
CA PHE A 530 27.60 -6.41 6.38
C PHE A 530 26.97 -5.79 7.63
N LYS A 531 26.45 -6.62 8.51
CA LYS A 531 25.80 -6.23 9.77
C LYS A 531 26.49 -6.92 10.93
N SER A 532 26.84 -6.19 11.98
CA SER A 532 27.46 -6.74 13.18
C SER A 532 27.09 -5.96 14.42
N LYS A 533 27.27 -6.57 15.58
CA LYS A 533 27.10 -5.94 16.88
C LYS A 533 28.25 -6.32 17.82
N ILE A 534 28.92 -5.31 18.37
CA ILE A 534 30.00 -5.43 19.33
C ILE A 534 29.51 -4.80 20.64
N ASN A 535 29.25 -5.61 21.66
CA ASN A 535 28.62 -5.18 22.90
C ASN A 535 27.31 -4.39 22.63
N ASN A 536 27.30 -3.10 23.00
CA ASN A 536 26.17 -2.21 22.83
C ASN A 536 26.16 -1.49 21.47
N PHE A 537 27.24 -1.59 20.69
CA PHE A 537 27.36 -0.90 19.40
C PHE A 537 27.04 -1.84 18.24
N GLY A 538 25.97 -1.53 17.50
CA GLY A 538 25.57 -2.22 16.29
C GLY A 538 25.90 -1.37 15.06
N TYR A 539 26.32 -2.00 13.97
CA TYR A 539 26.56 -1.33 12.70
C TYR A 539 26.16 -2.20 11.51
N GLN A 540 25.74 -1.54 10.45
CA GLN A 540 25.39 -2.15 9.17
C GLN A 540 25.94 -1.25 8.06
N LEU A 541 26.78 -1.79 7.22
CA LEU A 541 27.39 -1.11 6.09
C LEU A 541 26.97 -1.82 4.81
N GLY A 542 26.51 -1.07 3.83
CA GLY A 542 26.05 -1.63 2.58
C GLY A 542 26.41 -0.79 1.38
N LEU A 543 26.61 -1.45 0.26
CA LEU A 543 26.81 -0.83 -1.05
C LEU A 543 25.96 -1.56 -2.08
N ARG A 544 25.24 -0.80 -2.90
CA ARG A 544 24.47 -1.27 -4.03
C ARG A 544 24.92 -0.56 -5.30
N ALA A 545 25.04 -1.28 -6.39
CA ALA A 545 25.27 -0.77 -7.73
C ALA A 545 24.06 -1.10 -8.60
N GLU A 546 23.57 -0.12 -9.37
CA GLU A 546 22.48 -0.29 -10.34
C GLU A 546 22.93 0.23 -11.71
N ASN A 547 22.80 -0.62 -12.74
CA ASN A 547 22.87 -0.21 -14.12
C ASN A 547 21.44 -0.11 -14.65
N THR A 548 21.10 1.07 -15.14
CA THR A 548 19.77 1.37 -15.69
C THR A 548 19.90 1.64 -17.18
N ASP A 549 19.03 1.01 -17.97
CA ASP A 549 18.90 1.19 -19.39
C ASP A 549 17.45 1.56 -19.70
N ILE A 550 17.22 2.70 -20.35
CA ILE A 550 15.90 3.23 -20.72
C ILE A 550 15.90 3.52 -22.20
N ASN A 551 14.90 2.97 -22.88
CA ASN A 551 14.63 3.24 -24.31
C ASN A 551 13.18 3.71 -24.45
N VAL A 552 12.98 4.88 -25.07
CA VAL A 552 11.67 5.45 -25.38
C VAL A 552 11.54 5.62 -26.87
N ASN A 553 10.55 4.99 -27.46
CA ASN A 553 10.18 5.15 -28.86
C ASN A 553 8.83 5.85 -28.92
N PHE A 554 8.81 7.04 -29.51
CA PHE A 554 7.60 7.87 -29.61
C PHE A 554 7.31 8.23 -31.06
N LYS A 555 6.04 8.14 -31.47
CA LYS A 555 5.59 8.48 -32.80
C LYS A 555 4.23 9.18 -32.78
N LYS A 556 4.14 10.40 -33.27
CA LYS A 556 2.85 11.06 -33.55
C LYS A 556 2.23 10.54 -34.86
N LEU A 557 0.92 10.69 -35.00
CA LEU A 557 0.17 10.18 -36.15
C LEU A 557 0.69 10.71 -37.49
N ASN A 558 1.05 11.99 -37.57
CA ASN A 558 1.47 12.66 -38.80
C ASN A 558 2.99 12.85 -38.94
N ASP A 559 3.77 12.43 -37.90
CA ASP A 559 5.23 12.58 -37.96
C ASP A 559 5.87 11.45 -38.77
N VAL A 560 6.70 11.84 -39.74
CA VAL A 560 7.56 10.90 -40.48
C VAL A 560 8.72 10.45 -39.61
N ALA A 561 9.16 11.31 -38.69
CA ALA A 561 10.28 11.04 -37.78
C ALA A 561 9.80 10.47 -36.45
N LYS A 562 10.40 9.35 -36.08
CA LYS A 562 10.27 8.73 -34.77
C LYS A 562 11.25 9.40 -33.81
N ILE A 563 10.81 9.74 -32.60
CA ILE A 563 11.71 10.22 -31.55
C ILE A 563 12.16 9.00 -30.74
N ASP A 564 13.46 8.72 -30.79
CA ASP A 564 14.09 7.67 -30.01
C ASP A 564 14.96 8.32 -28.91
N VAL A 565 14.77 7.91 -27.67
CA VAL A 565 15.54 8.36 -26.53
C VAL A 565 16.16 7.17 -25.84
N ASP A 566 17.49 7.16 -25.74
CA ASP A 566 18.26 6.12 -25.08
C ASP A 566 19.04 6.72 -23.91
N LYS A 567 18.88 6.14 -22.73
CA LYS A 567 19.62 6.51 -21.53
C LYS A 567 20.23 5.26 -20.88
N ASN A 568 21.55 5.26 -20.64
CA ASN A 568 22.23 4.20 -19.91
C ASN A 568 23.15 4.82 -18.85
N TYR A 569 23.04 4.37 -17.62
CA TYR A 569 23.88 4.86 -16.52
C TYR A 569 24.07 3.82 -15.42
N LEU A 570 25.32 3.75 -14.89
CA LEU A 570 25.70 2.98 -13.71
C LEU A 570 25.87 3.91 -12.52
N LYS A 571 25.19 3.63 -11.41
CA LYS A 571 25.25 4.45 -10.18
C LYS A 571 25.42 3.58 -8.93
N PHE A 572 26.04 4.18 -7.89
CA PHE A 572 26.31 3.52 -6.62
C PHE A 572 25.53 4.16 -5.48
N PHE A 573 25.01 3.32 -4.59
CA PHE A 573 24.13 3.69 -3.50
C PHE A 573 24.66 3.11 -2.18
N PRO A 574 25.53 3.84 -1.47
CA PRO A 574 26.00 3.44 -0.16
C PRO A 574 24.93 3.62 0.91
N SER A 575 24.98 2.80 1.96
CA SER A 575 24.16 2.92 3.15
C SER A 575 24.94 2.57 4.42
N VAL A 576 24.72 3.33 5.48
CA VAL A 576 25.34 3.16 6.80
C VAL A 576 24.27 3.29 7.87
N PHE A 577 24.18 2.29 8.76
CA PHE A 577 23.30 2.31 9.92
C PHE A 577 24.14 2.00 11.15
N LEU A 578 24.10 2.88 12.13
CA LEU A 578 24.77 2.73 13.39
C LEU A 578 23.74 2.75 14.52
N SER A 579 23.93 1.90 15.52
CA SER A 579 23.07 1.86 16.68
C SER A 579 23.90 1.72 17.96
N TYR A 580 23.48 2.37 19.02
CA TYR A 580 24.10 2.24 20.34
C TYR A 580 23.03 2.02 21.40
N ASP A 581 23.05 0.85 22.04
CA ASP A 581 22.14 0.52 23.13
C ASP A 581 22.63 1.19 24.41
N LEU A 582 21.92 2.23 24.85
CA LEU A 582 22.19 2.90 26.13
C LEU A 582 21.84 1.95 27.29
N ASP A 583 20.73 1.27 27.15
CA ASP A 583 20.27 0.16 27.99
C ASP A 583 19.29 -0.73 27.18
N LYS A 584 18.68 -1.72 27.87
CA LYS A 584 17.71 -2.66 27.25
C LYS A 584 16.45 -2.03 26.64
N ASN A 585 16.14 -0.78 26.99
CA ASN A 585 14.95 -0.05 26.55
C ASN A 585 15.27 1.19 25.71
N ASN A 586 16.51 1.61 25.69
CA ASN A 586 16.96 2.89 25.11
C ASN A 586 18.04 2.64 24.05
N GLN A 587 17.88 3.17 22.85
CA GLN A 587 18.82 3.02 21.75
C GLN A 587 18.96 4.34 20.99
N LEU A 588 20.20 4.69 20.62
CA LEU A 588 20.51 5.75 19.66
C LEU A 588 20.74 5.13 18.28
N LEU A 589 20.31 5.83 17.25
CA LEU A 589 20.40 5.42 15.83
C LEU A 589 21.00 6.56 15.02
N LEU A 590 21.96 6.25 14.14
CA LEU A 590 22.48 7.18 13.14
C LEU A 590 22.51 6.47 11.78
N ASN A 591 21.77 7.00 10.82
CA ASN A 591 21.56 6.38 9.53
C ASN A 591 21.95 7.33 8.40
N TYR A 592 22.53 6.78 7.36
CA TYR A 592 22.80 7.46 6.08
C TYR A 592 22.45 6.55 4.93
N SER A 593 21.80 7.08 3.89
CA SER A 593 21.70 6.41 2.59
C SER A 593 21.67 7.41 1.43
N ARG A 594 22.16 6.97 0.27
CA ARG A 594 21.96 7.64 -1.01
C ARG A 594 20.88 6.93 -1.80
N ARG A 595 19.98 7.69 -2.44
CA ARG A 595 18.81 7.21 -3.17
C ARG A 595 18.71 7.87 -4.54
N ILE A 596 17.82 7.32 -5.39
CA ILE A 596 17.52 7.85 -6.73
C ILE A 596 16.00 7.98 -6.90
N ASN A 597 15.57 9.07 -7.54
CA ASN A 597 14.23 9.24 -8.06
C ASN A 597 14.31 9.28 -9.59
N ARG A 598 13.90 8.21 -10.24
CA ARG A 598 13.82 8.16 -11.70
C ARG A 598 12.56 8.89 -12.15
N PRO A 599 12.64 9.74 -13.19
CA PRO A 599 11.44 10.33 -13.79
C PRO A 599 10.47 9.22 -14.20
N ARG A 600 9.19 9.46 -14.00
CA ARG A 600 8.13 8.55 -14.46
C ARG A 600 8.16 8.43 -15.98
N SER A 601 7.77 7.28 -16.55
CA SER A 601 7.68 7.06 -17.98
C SER A 601 6.90 8.18 -18.69
N PHE A 602 5.75 8.55 -18.14
CA PHE A 602 4.90 9.64 -18.63
C PHE A 602 5.62 10.99 -18.73
N PHE A 603 6.58 11.29 -17.85
CA PHE A 603 7.35 12.54 -17.91
C PHE A 603 8.43 12.55 -18.99
N LEU A 604 8.90 11.37 -19.40
CA LEU A 604 9.94 11.22 -20.42
C LEU A 604 9.35 11.18 -21.84
N ILE A 605 8.05 10.88 -21.99
CA ILE A 605 7.40 10.77 -23.29
C ILE A 605 7.05 12.17 -23.81
N PRO A 606 7.61 12.62 -24.94
CA PRO A 606 7.40 13.97 -25.45
C PRO A 606 6.06 14.11 -26.20
N PHE A 607 4.96 13.66 -25.59
CA PHE A 607 3.63 13.83 -26.14
C PHE A 607 2.84 14.89 -25.38
N MET A 608 1.90 15.52 -26.08
CA MET A 608 1.00 16.49 -25.50
C MET A 608 -0.27 15.77 -25.03
N SER A 609 -0.46 15.68 -23.72
CA SER A 609 -1.68 15.08 -23.15
C SER A 609 -2.82 16.09 -23.21
N TYR A 610 -3.92 15.70 -23.84
CA TYR A 610 -5.13 16.49 -23.95
C TYR A 610 -6.03 16.24 -22.74
N ASN A 611 -5.75 16.94 -21.61
CA ASN A 611 -6.64 16.85 -20.45
C ASN A 611 -7.90 17.69 -20.62
N ASN A 612 -7.71 18.85 -21.22
CA ASN A 612 -8.73 19.78 -21.68
C ASN A 612 -8.06 20.79 -22.62
N ASN A 613 -8.86 21.55 -23.37
CA ASN A 613 -8.37 22.57 -24.28
C ASN A 613 -7.68 23.77 -23.59
N ARG A 614 -7.63 23.81 -22.24
CA ARG A 614 -7.08 24.91 -21.44
C ARG A 614 -5.81 24.53 -20.67
N ASN A 615 -5.54 23.23 -20.47
CA ASN A 615 -4.38 22.76 -19.75
C ASN A 615 -3.73 21.61 -20.51
N LEU A 616 -2.54 21.85 -21.03
CA LEU A 616 -1.77 20.91 -21.84
C LEU A 616 -0.50 20.50 -21.09
N PHE A 617 -0.27 19.21 -21.02
CA PHE A 617 0.95 18.65 -20.44
C PHE A 617 1.85 18.10 -21.54
N ASN A 618 3.13 18.47 -21.54
CA ASN A 618 4.14 17.97 -22.46
C ASN A 618 5.28 17.31 -21.68
N GLY A 619 5.60 16.05 -22.00
CA GLY A 619 6.73 15.37 -21.37
C GLY A 619 8.08 15.89 -21.87
N ASN A 620 9.14 15.59 -21.15
CA ASN A 620 10.51 16.01 -21.45
C ASN A 620 11.47 14.80 -21.47
N PRO A 621 11.90 14.34 -22.64
CA PRO A 621 12.82 13.20 -22.76
C PRO A 621 14.22 13.46 -22.16
N ASN A 622 14.56 14.73 -21.94
CA ASN A 622 15.88 15.12 -21.43
C ASN A 622 15.99 15.08 -19.90
N LEU A 623 14.90 14.72 -19.19
CA LEU A 623 14.93 14.63 -17.75
C LEU A 623 15.98 13.65 -17.24
N ASP A 624 16.77 14.08 -16.27
CA ASP A 624 17.69 13.25 -15.51
C ASP A 624 17.09 12.79 -14.18
N PRO A 625 17.58 11.69 -13.60
CA PRO A 625 17.15 11.25 -12.27
C PRO A 625 17.61 12.23 -11.17
N THR A 626 16.73 12.45 -10.19
CA THR A 626 17.07 13.15 -8.93
C THR A 626 17.85 12.21 -8.00
N TYR A 627 18.90 12.71 -7.36
CA TYR A 627 19.66 11.98 -6.34
C TYR A 627 19.47 12.60 -4.96
N GLU A 628 19.14 11.77 -3.97
CA GLU A 628 18.93 12.22 -2.59
C GLU A 628 19.95 11.59 -1.63
N ASN A 629 20.57 12.42 -0.79
CA ASN A 629 21.35 12.00 0.37
C ASN A 629 20.54 12.25 1.64
N SER A 630 20.29 11.21 2.45
CA SER A 630 19.48 11.25 3.66
C SER A 630 20.32 10.90 4.89
N PHE A 631 20.25 11.76 5.92
CA PHE A 631 20.88 11.57 7.23
C PHE A 631 19.80 11.57 8.31
N GLU A 632 19.85 10.62 9.24
CA GLU A 632 18.89 10.53 10.35
C GLU A 632 19.61 10.26 11.66
N LEU A 633 19.26 11.02 12.71
CA LEU A 633 19.66 10.77 14.09
C LEU A 633 18.39 10.46 14.91
N GLY A 634 18.23 9.21 15.31
CA GLY A 634 17.07 8.72 16.01
C GLY A 634 17.38 8.32 17.46
N TYR A 635 16.35 8.45 18.30
CA TYR A 635 16.34 7.85 19.64
C TYR A 635 15.12 6.95 19.77
N ASN A 636 15.32 5.74 20.27
CA ASN A 636 14.27 4.76 20.46
C ASN A 636 14.15 4.42 21.95
N LEU A 637 13.03 4.82 22.57
CA LEU A 637 12.61 4.38 23.90
C LEU A 637 11.48 3.35 23.75
N SER A 638 11.67 2.15 24.25
CA SER A 638 10.63 1.10 24.23
C SER A 638 10.47 0.46 25.62
N LYS A 639 9.53 0.99 26.41
CA LYS A 639 9.09 0.42 27.72
C LYS A 639 7.71 -0.19 27.56
N SER A 640 7.27 -0.97 28.56
CA SER A 640 5.99 -1.70 28.51
C SER A 640 4.78 -0.82 28.19
N LYS A 641 4.72 0.41 28.75
CA LYS A 641 3.61 1.35 28.55
C LYS A 641 3.89 2.49 27.60
N VAL A 642 5.15 2.69 27.18
CA VAL A 642 5.58 3.85 26.41
C VAL A 642 6.51 3.41 25.30
N THR A 643 6.24 3.89 24.08
CA THR A 643 7.21 3.92 23.00
C THR A 643 7.39 5.37 22.58
N PHE A 644 8.61 5.85 22.45
CA PHE A 644 8.90 7.22 22.05
C PHE A 644 10.08 7.24 21.10
N ASN A 645 9.89 7.71 19.86
CA ASN A 645 10.87 7.65 18.78
C ASN A 645 10.99 8.99 18.08
N PRO A 646 11.74 9.98 18.62
CA PRO A 646 12.13 11.18 17.89
C PRO A 646 13.26 10.85 16.92
N THR A 647 13.19 11.41 15.71
CA THR A 647 14.20 11.32 14.67
C THR A 647 14.45 12.69 14.07
N LEU A 648 15.63 13.25 14.26
CA LEU A 648 16.11 14.39 13.51
C LEU A 648 16.56 13.89 12.15
N TYR A 649 16.19 14.60 11.08
CA TYR A 649 16.59 14.23 9.73
C TYR A 649 17.03 15.43 8.91
N PHE A 650 17.95 15.17 7.99
CA PHE A 650 18.38 16.10 6.96
C PHE A 650 18.46 15.34 5.63
N LYS A 651 17.85 15.88 4.59
CA LYS A 651 17.83 15.35 3.24
C LYS A 651 18.29 16.43 2.27
N LYS A 652 19.07 16.06 1.28
CA LYS A 652 19.45 16.94 0.18
C LYS A 652 19.28 16.21 -1.14
N SER A 653 18.42 16.75 -2.00
CA SER A 653 18.19 16.29 -3.37
C SER A 653 18.92 17.20 -4.36
N GLU A 654 19.43 16.61 -5.43
CA GLU A 654 20.08 17.26 -6.56
C GLU A 654 19.35 16.87 -7.85
N ASP A 655 19.28 17.76 -8.84
CA ASP A 655 18.56 17.58 -10.10
C ASP A 655 17.04 17.37 -9.87
N GLU A 656 16.44 18.17 -8.97
CA GLU A 656 15.02 18.02 -8.62
C GLU A 656 14.12 18.31 -9.82
N VAL A 657 13.09 17.46 -10.02
CA VAL A 657 12.12 17.64 -11.11
C VAL A 657 11.03 18.59 -10.66
N ASN A 658 10.96 19.75 -11.30
CA ASN A 658 9.94 20.77 -11.13
C ASN A 658 9.07 20.89 -12.38
N PHE A 659 7.90 21.52 -12.24
CA PHE A 659 6.99 21.75 -13.37
C PHE A 659 7.08 23.20 -13.83
N TYR A 660 7.66 23.38 -15.02
CA TYR A 660 7.67 24.66 -15.70
C TYR A 660 6.29 24.92 -16.29
N GLN A 661 5.62 25.97 -15.82
CA GLN A 661 4.28 26.35 -16.26
C GLN A 661 4.26 27.76 -16.84
N TYR A 662 3.64 27.90 -18.01
CA TYR A 662 3.45 29.20 -18.63
C TYR A 662 2.08 29.27 -19.32
N SER A 663 1.49 30.44 -19.32
CA SER A 663 0.28 30.71 -20.09
C SER A 663 0.65 31.13 -21.50
N GLY A 664 -0.14 30.69 -22.46
CA GLY A 664 -0.02 31.04 -23.87
C GLY A 664 -1.36 30.95 -24.57
N VAL A 665 -1.34 31.19 -25.86
CA VAL A 665 -2.52 31.07 -26.74
C VAL A 665 -2.26 29.91 -27.70
N ASN A 666 -3.22 28.99 -27.84
CA ASN A 666 -3.12 27.87 -28.77
C ASN A 666 -3.46 28.34 -30.21
N ASN A 667 -3.41 27.42 -31.19
CA ASN A 667 -3.67 27.73 -32.60
C ASN A 667 -5.11 28.23 -32.84
N ASP A 668 -6.03 27.92 -31.94
CA ASP A 668 -7.46 28.33 -32.03
C ASP A 668 -7.74 29.66 -31.33
N GLY A 669 -6.71 30.33 -30.77
CA GLY A 669 -6.84 31.61 -30.07
C GLY A 669 -7.19 31.47 -28.58
N ASN A 670 -7.36 30.26 -28.03
CA ASN A 670 -7.73 30.05 -26.64
C ASN A 670 -6.55 30.16 -25.67
N THR A 671 -6.81 30.68 -24.47
CA THR A 671 -5.83 30.72 -23.38
C THR A 671 -5.55 29.30 -22.89
N VAL A 672 -4.28 28.89 -22.90
CA VAL A 672 -3.82 27.56 -22.50
C VAL A 672 -2.69 27.70 -21.48
N ILE A 673 -2.72 26.85 -20.45
CA ILE A 673 -1.60 26.65 -19.53
C ILE A 673 -0.80 25.44 -20.00
N TYR A 674 0.42 25.67 -20.42
CA TYR A 674 1.37 24.60 -20.75
C TYR A 674 2.15 24.20 -19.50
N THR A 675 2.30 22.91 -19.29
CA THR A 675 3.07 22.34 -18.19
C THR A 675 4.09 21.35 -18.73
N MET A 676 5.36 21.50 -18.34
CA MET A 676 6.45 20.59 -18.72
C MET A 676 7.34 20.30 -17.52
N PRO A 677 7.70 19.03 -17.25
CA PRO A 677 8.66 18.70 -16.21
C PRO A 677 10.09 19.06 -16.65
N VAL A 678 10.85 19.63 -15.73
CA VAL A 678 12.24 20.07 -15.96
C VAL A 678 13.09 19.76 -14.74
N ASN A 679 14.38 19.44 -14.91
CA ASN A 679 15.33 19.41 -13.81
C ASN A 679 15.72 20.85 -13.45
N ALA A 680 15.34 21.29 -12.26
CA ALA A 680 15.61 22.66 -11.81
C ALA A 680 16.01 22.68 -10.33
N GLY A 681 17.32 22.75 -10.09
CA GLY A 681 17.91 23.07 -8.82
C GLY A 681 18.03 21.92 -7.81
N THR A 682 18.04 22.29 -6.55
CA THR A 682 18.24 21.41 -5.38
C THR A 682 17.13 21.64 -4.35
N GLU A 683 16.80 20.59 -3.61
CA GLU A 683 15.94 20.68 -2.42
C GLU A 683 16.70 20.21 -1.18
N ALA A 684 16.67 21.01 -0.12
CA ALA A 684 17.11 20.61 1.21
C ALA A 684 15.91 20.57 2.16
N GLN A 685 15.74 19.46 2.87
CA GLN A 685 14.70 19.27 3.87
C GLN A 685 15.32 18.85 5.20
N TYR A 686 14.91 19.47 6.29
CA TYR A 686 15.38 19.16 7.64
C TYR A 686 14.23 19.21 8.64
N GLY A 687 14.21 18.30 9.59
CA GLY A 687 13.08 18.23 10.50
C GLY A 687 13.23 17.27 11.66
N LEU A 688 12.18 17.26 12.48
CA LEU A 688 12.01 16.38 13.63
C LEU A 688 10.73 15.56 13.45
N ASP A 689 10.88 14.27 13.21
CA ASP A 689 9.78 13.28 13.16
C ASP A 689 9.68 12.59 14.53
N VAL A 690 8.56 12.75 15.23
CA VAL A 690 8.29 12.16 16.55
C VAL A 690 7.15 11.18 16.43
N ASN A 691 7.36 9.93 16.86
CA ASN A 691 6.32 8.93 16.98
C ASN A 691 6.26 8.42 18.42
N ALA A 692 5.08 8.41 19.00
CA ALA A 692 4.88 8.00 20.39
C ALA A 692 3.63 7.12 20.54
N THR A 693 3.74 6.11 21.41
CA THR A 693 2.58 5.39 21.93
C THR A 693 2.62 5.42 23.45
N TYR A 694 1.47 5.60 24.07
CA TYR A 694 1.33 5.60 25.52
C TYR A 694 0.08 4.86 25.95
N ASP A 695 0.24 3.86 26.81
CA ASP A 695 -0.83 3.05 27.39
C ASP A 695 -0.99 3.44 28.88
N PRO A 696 -1.63 4.60 29.23
CA PRO A 696 -1.79 5.03 30.61
C PRO A 696 -2.55 4.01 31.45
N PHE A 697 -3.60 3.45 30.87
CA PHE A 697 -4.46 2.44 31.48
C PHE A 697 -4.68 1.26 30.53
N LYS A 698 -5.09 0.10 31.02
CA LYS A 698 -5.41 -1.08 30.19
C LYS A 698 -6.57 -0.84 29.22
N TRP A 699 -7.41 0.16 29.49
CA TRP A 699 -8.58 0.52 28.70
C TRP A 699 -8.35 1.74 27.81
N TRP A 700 -7.21 2.45 27.92
CA TRP A 700 -6.93 3.64 27.14
C TRP A 700 -5.54 3.57 26.51
N LYS A 701 -5.46 3.72 25.19
CA LYS A 701 -4.24 3.80 24.42
C LYS A 701 -4.21 5.09 23.61
N ILE A 702 -3.08 5.77 23.66
CA ILE A 702 -2.79 6.98 22.90
C ILE A 702 -1.68 6.66 21.90
N MET A 703 -1.85 7.04 20.65
CA MET A 703 -0.82 6.99 19.62
C MET A 703 -0.73 8.37 18.96
N GLY A 704 0.46 8.96 18.90
CA GLY A 704 0.70 10.26 18.32
C GLY A 704 1.86 10.23 17.35
N SER A 705 1.78 11.03 16.29
CA SER A 705 2.92 11.39 15.44
C SER A 705 2.94 12.89 15.18
N ALA A 706 4.14 13.46 15.12
CA ALA A 706 4.38 14.85 14.79
C ALA A 706 5.58 14.92 13.86
N ASP A 707 5.48 15.63 12.75
CA ASP A 707 6.56 15.95 11.83
C ASP A 707 6.65 17.46 11.71
N LEU A 708 7.76 18.02 12.11
CA LEU A 708 8.08 19.44 12.12
C LEU A 708 9.26 19.64 11.17
N PHE A 709 9.05 20.29 10.04
CA PHE A 709 10.10 20.37 9.04
C PHE A 709 10.21 21.73 8.34
N GLY A 710 11.45 22.10 8.08
CA GLY A 710 11.82 23.16 7.16
C GLY A 710 12.25 22.57 5.83
N TYR A 711 12.06 23.35 4.77
CA TYR A 711 12.51 23.02 3.42
C TYR A 711 13.12 24.27 2.78
N LYS A 712 14.09 24.05 1.89
CA LYS A 712 14.71 25.09 1.09
C LYS A 712 14.96 24.56 -0.31
N ASN A 713 14.34 25.20 -1.30
CA ASN A 713 14.55 24.93 -2.72
C ASN A 713 15.41 26.04 -3.31
N GLU A 714 16.33 25.71 -4.20
CA GLU A 714 17.20 26.65 -4.90
C GLU A 714 17.31 26.19 -6.36
N GLY A 715 16.98 27.06 -7.30
CA GLY A 715 17.14 26.82 -8.73
C GLY A 715 16.17 27.60 -9.60
N SER A 716 16.57 27.82 -10.84
CA SER A 716 15.74 28.43 -11.87
C SER A 716 15.84 27.64 -13.17
N TYR A 717 14.90 27.85 -14.06
CA TYR A 717 14.90 27.24 -15.38
C TYR A 717 14.27 28.17 -16.40
N ASN A 718 14.87 28.25 -17.58
CA ASN A 718 14.33 28.97 -18.73
C ASN A 718 14.19 28.04 -19.92
N LEU A 719 12.95 27.74 -20.33
CA LEU A 719 12.65 26.93 -21.52
C LEU A 719 12.96 27.68 -22.83
N PHE A 720 13.02 29.02 -22.78
CA PHE A 720 13.22 29.92 -23.92
C PHE A 720 14.50 30.75 -23.70
N PRO A 721 15.71 30.19 -23.93
CA PRO A 721 16.97 30.83 -23.57
C PRO A 721 17.15 32.24 -24.16
N ASP A 722 16.51 32.52 -25.28
CA ASP A 722 16.58 33.81 -25.98
C ASP A 722 15.66 34.88 -25.35
N ASP A 723 14.79 34.50 -24.41
CA ASP A 723 13.86 35.37 -23.70
C ASP A 723 14.08 35.26 -22.16
N PRO A 724 14.90 36.14 -21.56
CA PRO A 724 15.13 36.13 -20.13
C PRO A 724 13.87 36.36 -19.28
N THR A 725 12.82 36.94 -19.85
CA THR A 725 11.56 37.17 -19.13
C THR A 725 10.76 35.88 -18.88
N LYS A 726 11.13 34.79 -19.54
CA LYS A 726 10.54 33.46 -19.37
C LYS A 726 11.27 32.59 -18.33
N GLU A 727 12.32 33.12 -17.70
CA GLU A 727 12.95 32.41 -16.61
C GLU A 727 12.00 32.27 -15.42
N ILE A 728 11.82 31.03 -14.91
CA ILE A 728 11.04 30.72 -13.72
C ILE A 728 11.99 30.34 -12.58
N ASP A 729 11.90 31.12 -11.49
CA ASP A 729 12.59 30.85 -10.24
C ASP A 729 11.77 29.89 -9.40
N PHE A 730 12.33 28.71 -9.09
CA PHE A 730 11.76 27.68 -8.22
C PHE A 730 12.28 27.78 -6.78
N SER A 731 13.13 28.76 -6.49
CA SER A 731 13.69 28.96 -5.15
C SER A 731 12.59 29.28 -4.14
N GLY A 732 12.82 28.92 -2.90
CA GLY A 732 11.89 29.19 -1.83
C GLY A 732 12.23 28.37 -0.59
N ASP A 733 11.83 28.90 0.55
CA ASP A 733 11.99 28.23 1.83
C ASP A 733 10.71 28.35 2.66
N GLY A 734 10.59 27.48 3.63
CA GLY A 734 9.44 27.50 4.50
C GLY A 734 9.52 26.48 5.61
N PHE A 735 8.49 26.52 6.46
CA PHE A 735 8.31 25.58 7.55
C PHE A 735 6.87 25.03 7.51
N SER A 736 6.74 23.74 7.73
CA SER A 736 5.43 23.08 7.81
C SER A 736 5.38 22.06 8.93
N THR A 737 4.17 21.66 9.30
CA THR A 737 3.93 20.73 10.40
C THR A 737 2.89 19.71 10.03
N ARG A 738 3.02 18.49 10.58
CA ARG A 738 2.01 17.44 10.49
C ARG A 738 1.80 16.85 11.86
N PHE A 739 0.55 16.72 12.27
CA PHE A 739 0.17 16.10 13.54
C PHE A 739 -0.88 15.03 13.30
N ARG A 740 -0.76 13.92 14.00
CA ARG A 740 -1.81 12.92 14.10
C ARG A 740 -1.91 12.44 15.54
N LEU A 741 -3.13 12.34 16.04
CA LEU A 741 -3.41 11.83 17.38
C LEU A 741 -4.55 10.82 17.30
N THR A 742 -4.31 9.62 17.77
CA THR A 742 -5.29 8.54 17.86
C THR A 742 -5.48 8.14 19.32
N ASN A 743 -6.71 8.21 19.80
CA ASN A 743 -7.10 7.71 21.11
C ASN A 743 -8.00 6.48 20.93
N THR A 744 -7.63 5.37 21.56
CA THR A 744 -8.41 4.13 21.55
C THR A 744 -8.84 3.81 22.97
N PHE A 745 -10.15 3.69 23.18
CA PHE A 745 -10.77 3.36 24.46
C PHE A 745 -11.39 1.97 24.39
N LYS A 746 -11.07 1.10 25.34
CA LYS A 746 -11.58 -0.27 25.49
C LYS A 746 -12.29 -0.43 26.81
N PRO A 747 -13.54 0.12 26.96
CA PRO A 747 -14.27 0.06 28.23
C PRO A 747 -14.57 -1.38 28.66
N THR A 748 -14.66 -2.30 27.71
CA THR A 748 -14.80 -3.74 27.96
C THR A 748 -13.81 -4.54 27.12
N LYS A 749 -13.72 -5.86 27.31
CA LYS A 749 -12.89 -6.74 26.47
C LYS A 749 -13.44 -6.87 25.04
N THR A 750 -14.70 -6.53 24.81
CA THR A 750 -15.40 -6.74 23.53
C THR A 750 -15.78 -5.45 22.84
N THR A 751 -15.72 -4.30 23.52
CA THR A 751 -16.11 -2.98 23.01
C THR A 751 -14.89 -2.09 22.87
N SER A 752 -14.76 -1.41 21.75
CA SER A 752 -13.68 -0.42 21.52
C SER A 752 -14.24 0.80 20.81
N PHE A 753 -13.75 1.97 21.20
CA PHE A 753 -14.00 3.26 20.54
C PHE A 753 -12.68 3.88 20.16
N GLN A 754 -12.64 4.58 19.04
CA GLN A 754 -11.46 5.28 18.56
C GLN A 754 -11.83 6.67 18.08
N ILE A 755 -11.02 7.66 18.46
CA ILE A 755 -11.06 9.03 17.97
C ILE A 755 -9.69 9.32 17.39
N GLN A 756 -9.66 9.76 16.12
CA GLN A 756 -8.44 10.13 15.44
C GLN A 756 -8.59 11.52 14.86
N GLY A 757 -7.64 12.39 15.15
CA GLY A 757 -7.48 13.67 14.52
C GLY A 757 -6.17 13.74 13.72
N PHE A 758 -6.18 14.41 12.59
CA PHE A 758 -4.97 14.82 11.89
C PHE A 758 -5.03 16.30 11.51
N TYR A 759 -3.87 16.89 11.42
CA TYR A 759 -3.63 18.26 10.97
C TYR A 759 -2.39 18.29 10.10
N ARG A 760 -2.47 18.93 8.94
CA ARG A 760 -1.35 19.28 8.06
C ARG A 760 -1.30 20.79 7.98
N GLY A 761 -0.17 21.38 8.35
CA GLY A 761 0.08 22.82 8.30
C GLY A 761 0.19 23.34 6.87
N ALA A 762 0.19 24.66 6.74
CA ALA A 762 0.44 25.33 5.47
C ALA A 762 1.83 24.93 4.92
N GLN A 763 1.97 24.98 3.60
CA GLN A 763 3.25 24.81 2.92
C GLN A 763 3.35 25.86 1.81
N ASN A 764 4.40 26.65 1.87
CA ASN A 764 4.62 27.76 0.95
C ASN A 764 5.87 27.54 0.12
N THR A 765 5.77 27.76 -1.17
CA THR A 765 6.92 27.96 -2.09
C THR A 765 6.84 29.38 -2.61
N VAL A 766 7.82 29.81 -3.42
CA VAL A 766 7.78 31.16 -4.03
C VAL A 766 6.50 31.41 -4.83
N GLN A 767 6.03 30.38 -5.52
CA GLN A 767 4.88 30.50 -6.43
C GLN A 767 3.60 29.91 -5.90
N GLN A 768 3.64 29.08 -4.86
CA GLN A 768 2.47 28.35 -4.37
C GLN A 768 2.35 28.41 -2.84
N LYS A 769 1.16 28.73 -2.35
CA LYS A 769 0.76 28.60 -0.97
C LYS A 769 -0.32 27.53 -0.86
N ARG A 770 -0.07 26.50 -0.07
CA ARG A 770 -1.07 25.49 0.30
C ARG A 770 -1.59 25.78 1.70
N GLU A 771 -2.91 25.89 1.84
CA GLU A 771 -3.56 26.12 3.13
C GLU A 771 -3.56 24.87 4.03
N PRO A 772 -3.72 25.06 5.36
CA PRO A 772 -3.79 23.94 6.30
C PRO A 772 -5.01 23.04 6.03
N MET A 773 -4.86 21.74 6.28
CA MET A 773 -5.94 20.75 6.19
C MET A 773 -6.03 19.94 7.47
N TYR A 774 -7.26 19.67 7.94
CA TYR A 774 -7.49 18.84 9.12
C TYR A 774 -8.77 18.01 8.99
N ALA A 775 -8.82 16.89 9.70
CA ALA A 775 -10.06 16.12 9.86
C ALA A 775 -10.06 15.31 11.16
N VAL A 776 -11.26 14.95 11.60
CA VAL A 776 -11.51 14.08 12.75
C VAL A 776 -12.35 12.89 12.31
N ASN A 777 -11.87 11.69 12.65
CA ASN A 777 -12.51 10.40 12.36
C ASN A 777 -12.96 9.74 13.67
N LEU A 778 -14.07 9.02 13.63
CA LEU A 778 -14.60 8.23 14.74
C LEU A 778 -14.77 6.77 14.32
N GLY A 779 -14.43 5.86 15.23
CA GLY A 779 -14.66 4.44 15.05
C GLY A 779 -15.24 3.80 16.32
N ALA A 780 -16.14 2.85 16.15
CA ALA A 780 -16.64 2.00 17.21
C ALA A 780 -16.64 0.54 16.74
N SER A 781 -16.30 -0.39 17.61
CA SER A 781 -16.39 -1.81 17.29
C SER A 781 -16.86 -2.64 18.49
N GLN A 782 -17.67 -3.66 18.18
CA GLN A 782 -18.19 -4.61 19.13
C GLN A 782 -17.88 -6.04 18.65
N THR A 783 -17.16 -6.78 19.48
CA THR A 783 -16.94 -8.21 19.25
C THR A 783 -18.19 -8.97 19.71
N ILE A 784 -18.66 -9.87 18.86
CA ILE A 784 -19.87 -10.69 19.04
C ILE A 784 -19.55 -12.17 18.83
N TRP A 785 -20.52 -13.07 19.05
CA TRP A 785 -20.42 -14.52 18.83
C TRP A 785 -19.19 -15.15 19.51
N LYS A 786 -18.98 -14.85 20.79
CA LYS A 786 -17.85 -15.37 21.59
C LYS A 786 -16.47 -15.14 20.94
N GLY A 787 -16.28 -14.00 20.24
CA GLY A 787 -15.02 -13.65 19.59
C GLY A 787 -14.91 -13.99 18.10
N SER A 788 -15.87 -14.72 17.55
CA SER A 788 -15.86 -15.09 16.12
C SER A 788 -16.40 -13.99 15.21
N GLY A 789 -17.19 -13.05 15.72
CA GLY A 789 -17.76 -11.94 14.95
C GLY A 789 -17.32 -10.59 15.46
N THR A 790 -17.31 -9.60 14.59
CA THR A 790 -17.08 -8.18 14.94
C THR A 790 -17.99 -7.31 14.09
N ILE A 791 -18.73 -6.41 14.73
CA ILE A 791 -19.42 -5.32 14.07
C ILE A 791 -18.58 -4.07 14.27
N SER A 792 -18.36 -3.28 13.22
CA SER A 792 -17.64 -2.01 13.30
C SER A 792 -18.46 -0.91 12.63
N PHE A 793 -18.45 0.27 13.20
CA PHE A 793 -19.05 1.49 12.68
C PHE A 793 -17.97 2.57 12.59
N ASN A 794 -17.86 3.22 11.44
CA ASN A 794 -16.85 4.26 11.19
C ASN A 794 -17.48 5.50 10.58
N ILE A 795 -16.99 6.66 11.00
CA ILE A 795 -17.27 7.97 10.41
C ILE A 795 -15.93 8.58 10.03
N GLN A 796 -15.71 8.87 8.77
CA GLN A 796 -14.56 9.62 8.30
C GLN A 796 -14.95 11.07 8.10
N ASP A 797 -14.05 11.99 8.51
CA ASP A 797 -14.21 13.43 8.40
C ASP A 797 -15.55 13.96 8.94
N ILE A 798 -15.77 13.78 10.25
CA ILE A 798 -17.03 14.13 10.92
C ILE A 798 -17.46 15.58 10.69
N PHE A 799 -16.50 16.50 10.53
CA PHE A 799 -16.75 17.93 10.33
C PHE A 799 -16.79 18.34 8.85
N ASN A 800 -16.49 17.41 7.92
CA ASN A 800 -16.42 17.66 6.47
C ASN A 800 -15.39 18.73 6.09
N THR A 801 -14.21 18.66 6.70
CA THR A 801 -13.15 19.68 6.61
C THR A 801 -11.95 19.23 5.77
N ARG A 802 -11.96 17.99 5.27
CA ARG A 802 -10.89 17.43 4.46
C ARG A 802 -10.97 17.95 3.03
N ALA A 803 -10.45 19.16 2.83
CA ALA A 803 -10.35 19.80 1.53
C ALA A 803 -8.93 20.35 1.33
N ARG A 804 -8.54 20.53 0.08
CA ARG A 804 -7.27 21.14 -0.32
C ARG A 804 -7.55 22.52 -0.91
N GLU A 805 -6.87 23.52 -0.39
CA GLU A 805 -6.88 24.87 -0.90
C GLU A 805 -5.46 25.28 -1.27
N ASN A 806 -5.29 25.79 -2.49
CA ASN A 806 -4.02 26.30 -2.98
C ASN A 806 -4.20 27.69 -3.59
N PHE A 807 -3.21 28.54 -3.35
CA PHE A 807 -3.00 29.79 -4.07
C PHE A 807 -1.70 29.66 -4.84
N GLN A 808 -1.75 29.94 -6.13
CA GLN A 808 -0.58 30.03 -6.98
C GLN A 808 -0.45 31.44 -7.54
N THR A 809 0.76 31.98 -7.51
CA THR A 809 1.05 33.29 -8.10
C THR A 809 2.35 33.18 -8.87
N THR A 810 2.29 33.54 -10.16
CA THR A 810 3.43 33.60 -11.07
C THR A 810 3.59 35.01 -11.59
N ALA A 811 4.57 35.27 -12.45
CA ALA A 811 4.73 36.56 -13.11
C ALA A 811 3.56 36.91 -14.05
N THR A 812 2.82 35.91 -14.54
CA THR A 812 1.81 36.08 -15.60
C THR A 812 0.38 35.86 -15.14
N TYR A 813 0.16 35.17 -13.98
CA TYR A 813 -1.19 34.90 -13.48
C TYR A 813 -1.20 34.60 -11.97
N SER A 814 -2.39 34.69 -11.36
CA SER A 814 -2.70 34.08 -10.07
C SER A 814 -3.84 33.08 -10.22
N GLN A 815 -3.81 32.03 -9.42
CA GLN A 815 -4.85 31.00 -9.38
C GLN A 815 -5.14 30.60 -7.94
N TYR A 816 -6.41 30.64 -7.57
CA TYR A 816 -6.94 29.96 -6.39
C TYR A 816 -7.57 28.62 -6.82
N SER A 817 -7.38 27.56 -6.03
CA SER A 817 -8.05 26.29 -6.25
C SER A 817 -8.49 25.65 -4.94
N TYR A 818 -9.72 25.18 -4.93
CA TYR A 818 -10.34 24.41 -3.84
C TYR A 818 -10.74 23.03 -4.37
N MET A 819 -10.36 21.97 -3.67
CA MET A 819 -10.75 20.61 -4.02
C MET A 819 -11.14 19.82 -2.77
N GLN A 820 -12.39 19.34 -2.75
CA GLN A 820 -12.83 18.32 -1.79
C GLN A 820 -13.05 17.00 -2.53
N TRP A 821 -12.14 16.06 -2.29
CA TRP A 821 -12.14 14.76 -2.99
C TRP A 821 -13.29 13.85 -2.56
N GLN A 822 -13.59 13.81 -1.26
CA GLN A 822 -14.70 13.03 -0.72
C GLN A 822 -15.33 13.79 0.45
N PRO A 823 -16.66 13.93 0.49
CA PRO A 823 -17.36 14.44 1.67
C PRO A 823 -17.34 13.40 2.80
N ARG A 824 -17.87 13.75 3.95
CA ARG A 824 -18.06 12.88 5.11
C ARG A 824 -18.64 11.51 4.71
N GLN A 825 -18.06 10.43 5.24
CA GLN A 825 -18.48 9.07 4.97
C GLN A 825 -18.86 8.31 6.24
N PHE A 826 -19.84 7.41 6.11
CA PHE A 826 -20.26 6.48 7.13
C PHE A 826 -20.12 5.07 6.60
N SER A 827 -19.67 4.13 7.44
CA SER A 827 -19.66 2.72 7.06
C SER A 827 -19.95 1.82 8.26
N ILE A 828 -20.61 0.69 7.96
CA ILE A 828 -20.81 -0.42 8.90
C ILE A 828 -20.22 -1.67 8.28
N SER A 829 -19.46 -2.42 9.06
CA SER A 829 -18.85 -3.69 8.63
C SER A 829 -19.21 -4.80 9.60
N LEU A 830 -19.48 -5.98 9.05
CA LEU A 830 -19.65 -7.22 9.79
C LEU A 830 -18.59 -8.22 9.33
N SER A 831 -17.73 -8.62 10.26
CA SER A 831 -16.69 -9.62 10.03
C SER A 831 -17.00 -10.89 10.82
N TYR A 832 -16.87 -12.04 10.16
CA TYR A 832 -16.97 -13.36 10.80
C TYR A 832 -15.67 -14.14 10.55
N ARG A 833 -15.09 -14.69 11.63
CA ARG A 833 -13.88 -15.51 11.60
C ARG A 833 -14.21 -16.93 12.04
N PHE A 834 -13.84 -17.89 11.24
CA PHE A 834 -13.95 -19.30 11.57
C PHE A 834 -12.55 -19.91 11.72
N LYS A 835 -12.41 -20.72 12.75
CA LYS A 835 -11.17 -21.45 13.07
C LYS A 835 -11.50 -22.93 13.22
N GLN A 836 -10.77 -23.75 12.53
CA GLN A 836 -10.83 -25.20 12.68
C GLN A 836 -9.39 -25.74 12.65
N GLY A 837 -8.67 -25.62 13.76
CA GLY A 837 -7.30 -26.12 13.90
C GLY A 837 -6.47 -25.35 14.94
N ASP A 838 -5.42 -26.02 15.46
CA ASP A 838 -4.51 -25.52 16.47
C ASP A 838 -3.32 -24.76 15.87
N LYS A 839 -2.65 -23.94 16.70
CA LYS A 839 -1.39 -23.29 16.32
C LYS A 839 -0.29 -24.35 16.19
N ILE A 840 0.53 -24.29 15.15
CA ILE A 840 1.81 -24.99 15.10
C ILE A 840 2.85 -24.10 15.76
N ASP A 841 3.58 -24.65 16.74
CA ASP A 841 4.82 -24.04 17.24
C ASP A 841 5.83 -23.97 16.09
N GLN A 842 6.18 -22.76 15.69
CA GLN A 842 7.27 -22.56 14.73
C GLN A 842 8.60 -22.67 15.46
N PRO A 843 9.64 -23.23 14.80
CA PRO A 843 11.00 -23.07 15.31
C PRO A 843 11.27 -21.55 15.45
N LYS A 844 11.67 -21.12 16.64
CA LYS A 844 11.94 -19.72 16.95
C LYS A 844 12.84 -19.13 15.89
N ARG A 845 12.38 -18.10 15.16
CA ARG A 845 13.25 -17.31 14.31
C ARG A 845 14.39 -16.77 15.17
N ARG A 846 15.62 -16.98 14.76
CA ARG A 846 16.78 -16.34 15.41
C ARG A 846 16.49 -14.84 15.48
N LYS A 847 16.60 -14.26 16.68
CA LYS A 847 16.46 -12.82 16.90
C LYS A 847 17.35 -12.09 15.92
N ASP A 848 16.83 -11.07 15.28
CA ASP A 848 17.64 -10.21 14.43
C ASP A 848 18.72 -9.57 15.32
N ILE A 849 19.96 -9.58 14.86
CA ILE A 849 21.17 -9.27 15.67
C ILE A 849 21.11 -7.91 16.39
N ASN A 850 20.27 -7.00 15.87
CA ASN A 850 20.08 -5.65 16.41
C ASN A 850 18.66 -5.35 16.90
N SER A 851 17.76 -6.34 16.97
CA SER A 851 16.47 -6.10 17.57
C SER A 851 16.57 -6.23 19.09
N ASN A 852 16.39 -5.13 19.80
CA ASN A 852 16.03 -5.14 21.23
C ASN A 852 14.56 -5.56 21.44
N ALA A 853 14.00 -6.30 20.49
CA ALA A 853 12.67 -6.87 20.62
C ALA A 853 12.71 -7.96 21.69
N ALA A 854 12.48 -7.55 22.92
CA ALA A 854 12.01 -8.44 23.95
C ALA A 854 10.70 -9.04 23.44
N GLY A 855 10.74 -10.32 23.00
CA GLY A 855 9.57 -11.13 22.77
C GLY A 855 8.95 -11.04 21.37
N ASP A 856 9.60 -11.64 20.37
CA ASP A 856 8.91 -12.15 19.20
C ASP A 856 8.31 -13.52 19.52
N GLU A 857 7.32 -13.57 20.41
CA GLU A 857 6.42 -14.70 20.50
C GLU A 857 5.19 -14.37 19.67
N ASP A 858 5.12 -15.07 18.55
CA ASP A 858 4.02 -15.17 17.58
C ASP A 858 2.72 -15.56 18.31
N GLN A 859 2.03 -14.56 18.88
CA GLN A 859 0.67 -14.74 19.38
C GLN A 859 -0.28 -14.06 18.40
N GLY A 860 -0.86 -14.89 17.53
CA GLY A 860 -2.02 -14.48 16.75
C GLY A 860 -3.16 -13.99 17.66
N PRO A 861 -4.07 -13.19 17.16
CA PRO A 861 -5.13 -12.60 17.96
C PRO A 861 -6.04 -13.68 18.56
N MET A 862 -6.27 -13.61 19.87
CA MET A 862 -7.40 -14.29 20.50
C MET A 862 -8.71 -13.69 20.00
#